data_ea6a41473efc800675ae58ab774e60da
#
_entry.id   ea6a41473efc800675ae58ab774e60da
#
_cell.length_a   1.000
_cell.length_b   1.000
_cell.length_c   1.000
_cell.angle_alpha   90.00
_cell.angle_beta   90.00
_cell.angle_gamma   90.00
#
_symmetry.space_group_name_H-M   'P 1'
#
loop_
_entity.id
_entity.type
_entity.pdbx_description
1 polymer ?
#
loop_
_entity_poly.entity_id
_entity_poly.type
_entity_poly.pdbx_seq_one_letter_code
_entity_poly.pdbx_strand_id
1 'polypeptide(L)'
;MKIVCDSRAFLYSFLLLLQFATTPVIGAQKAELIKRDILALWASNENNSGDYTRTYLHRKLEVVFNHYGLRLNYVNVTNGIPDHLRTAAGVARYRGMVSWYRGEIAKDDGREYLQLLSLINKQNKPMLILGELGVDISKSQALLAKVNQLFNPIGLNFIDQRYNKALFIDIKKLDQRYLNFERSLSGGINSYQVVRSTRDDNSVLLSLTSRGVGASHSDPVVLGKFGGYVQYGFDIFEHPKNFTTQWIINPFKLIDTVFLKRFQRWPTPDITTMNGSRVFYGHIDGDGYINVSLIDRKTYSGKIIIDRILKKYQLPMSISMVMAEVDPDYLGNKKIFSQVRELYRLPYIEPASHTYFHPLSWNLVPTREERDTYLGDPDSKQRGAIIAYKAADGYQLDYSREIEGSMDYLNRKLLPVGKQAKMIFWSGSCTPPVAAMKLIAKNNFFNINGGDSRFDSRFPSYSHLYPLVRMVGSGDIKYTQYYSSNSNENTYTNLWHGPYNGYREVVDTFNNSNTPIRISPINIYYHFYSGERPSAVSALEDVYQYVLDQRAVPVYASEYVSSVKGYMSTQVRAVSDQTFTITNHQPLRTFRFDGSIFFPDYQRSKNVIGHLHFQGSLYLFVGAASSTTLYLTENAPIQPYLKKSNGFIDSLSFNDKYIEVVGRSHVIPELELANLKAGSRYSVLGAVYQVEEDGVLRIRLKKPGQFRLSLNRILKAGR
;
A
#
# COMPACT_ATOMS: atom_id res chain seq x y z
N MET A 1 -34.69 56.87 65.54
CA MET A 1 -34.12 57.16 64.25
C MET A 1 -34.01 55.88 63.49
N LYS A 2 -34.98 55.64 62.61
CA LYS A 2 -35.11 54.37 61.79
C LYS A 2 -34.34 54.61 60.52
N ILE A 3 -33.35 53.76 60.26
CA ILE A 3 -32.66 53.70 58.99
C ILE A 3 -33.39 52.61 58.14
N VAL A 4 -34.09 53.09 57.12
CA VAL A 4 -34.67 52.22 56.10
C VAL A 4 -33.61 51.92 55.08
N CYS A 5 -33.19 50.64 54.99
CA CYS A 5 -32.26 50.20 54.00
C CYS A 5 -33.03 49.85 52.73
N ASP A 6 -32.74 50.56 51.64
CA ASP A 6 -33.44 50.47 50.37
C ASP A 6 -33.03 49.17 49.61
N SER A 7 -33.94 48.19 49.56
CA SER A 7 -33.72 46.86 48.98
C SER A 7 -33.73 46.83 47.44
N ARG A 8 -33.77 48.00 46.78
CA ARG A 8 -33.81 48.09 45.31
C ARG A 8 -32.46 48.16 44.64
N ALA A 9 -31.41 48.60 45.37
CA ALA A 9 -30.06 48.69 44.83
C ALA A 9 -29.33 47.32 44.76
N PHE A 10 -29.78 46.34 45.57
CA PHE A 10 -29.18 44.97 45.59
C PHE A 10 -29.69 44.08 44.48
N LEU A 11 -30.89 44.36 43.96
CA LEU A 11 -31.48 43.55 42.87
C LEU A 11 -30.88 43.90 41.50
N TYR A 12 -30.47 45.15 41.28
CA TYR A 12 -29.85 45.55 40.00
C TYR A 12 -28.40 45.06 39.86
N SER A 13 -27.66 44.98 40.96
CA SER A 13 -26.29 44.43 40.94
C SER A 13 -26.24 42.91 40.74
N PHE A 14 -27.28 42.18 41.16
CA PHE A 14 -27.39 40.74 40.96
C PHE A 14 -27.89 40.38 39.54
N LEU A 15 -28.69 41.21 38.90
CA LEU A 15 -29.13 41.04 37.52
C LEU A 15 -28.04 41.41 36.50
N LEU A 16 -27.11 42.30 36.81
CA LEU A 16 -25.97 42.60 35.94
C LEU A 16 -24.88 41.49 36.00
N LEU A 17 -24.74 40.76 37.12
CA LEU A 17 -23.80 39.65 37.27
C LEU A 17 -24.33 38.35 36.63
N LEU A 18 -25.60 38.22 36.35
CA LEU A 18 -26.22 37.07 35.66
C LEU A 18 -26.23 37.20 34.12
N GLN A 19 -25.93 38.39 33.57
CA GLN A 19 -25.82 38.59 32.11
C GLN A 19 -24.44 38.31 31.50
N PHE A 20 -23.40 38.11 32.33
CA PHE A 20 -22.06 37.76 31.84
C PHE A 20 -21.70 36.25 31.93
N ALA A 21 -22.64 35.37 32.32
CA ALA A 21 -22.37 33.94 32.53
C ALA A 21 -22.99 33.04 31.48
N THR A 22 -23.39 33.55 30.32
CA THR A 22 -23.74 32.72 29.17
C THR A 22 -22.76 32.92 28.03
N THR A 23 -21.46 32.62 28.27
CA THR A 23 -20.66 32.16 27.18
C THR A 23 -21.30 30.84 26.70
N PRO A 24 -21.70 30.71 25.41
CA PRO A 24 -22.13 29.44 24.91
C PRO A 24 -20.98 28.47 25.16
N VAL A 25 -21.18 27.50 26.03
CA VAL A 25 -20.38 26.29 26.02
C VAL A 25 -20.60 25.73 24.62
N ILE A 26 -19.69 26.04 23.71
CA ILE A 26 -19.58 25.36 22.42
C ILE A 26 -19.41 23.91 22.81
N GLY A 27 -20.49 23.15 22.76
CA GLY A 27 -20.47 21.74 23.07
C GLY A 27 -19.34 21.12 22.31
N ALA A 28 -18.36 20.53 23.01
CA ALA A 28 -17.23 19.88 22.40
C ALA A 28 -17.75 18.90 21.34
N GLN A 29 -17.63 19.27 20.08
CA GLN A 29 -18.08 18.46 18.97
C GLN A 29 -17.38 17.11 19.10
N LYS A 30 -18.15 16.03 19.34
CA LYS A 30 -17.58 14.71 19.62
C LYS A 30 -16.80 14.27 18.41
N ALA A 31 -15.48 14.12 18.56
CA ALA A 31 -14.58 13.73 17.48
C ALA A 31 -15.03 12.40 16.85
N GLU A 32 -15.37 12.39 15.56
CA GLU A 32 -15.89 11.23 14.85
C GLU A 32 -14.72 10.38 14.30
N LEU A 33 -14.76 9.07 14.58
CA LEU A 33 -13.80 8.12 14.02
C LEU A 33 -14.06 7.91 12.52
N ILE A 34 -13.08 8.22 11.70
CA ILE A 34 -13.14 7.97 10.25
C ILE A 34 -13.01 6.48 9.98
N LYS A 35 -14.08 5.89 9.40
CA LYS A 35 -14.12 4.47 9.05
C LYS A 35 -13.26 4.25 7.80
N ARG A 36 -12.29 3.35 7.90
CA ARG A 36 -11.38 2.98 6.82
C ARG A 36 -11.69 1.62 6.20
N ASP A 37 -12.51 0.81 6.86
CA ASP A 37 -12.78 -0.56 6.45
C ASP A 37 -13.93 -0.60 5.44
N ILE A 38 -13.71 -1.34 4.35
CA ILE A 38 -14.66 -1.65 3.29
C ILE A 38 -14.94 -3.16 3.35
N LEU A 39 -16.20 -3.53 3.33
CA LEU A 39 -16.60 -4.93 3.25
C LEU A 39 -16.40 -5.43 1.83
N ALA A 40 -15.47 -6.35 1.61
CA ALA A 40 -15.14 -6.94 0.32
C ALA A 40 -15.78 -8.33 0.22
N LEU A 41 -16.81 -8.46 -0.60
CA LEU A 41 -17.54 -9.72 -0.79
C LEU A 41 -16.89 -10.53 -1.90
N TRP A 42 -16.55 -11.79 -1.61
CA TRP A 42 -15.98 -12.73 -2.56
C TRP A 42 -16.61 -14.12 -2.40
N ALA A 43 -16.36 -15.00 -3.35
CA ALA A 43 -16.89 -16.36 -3.33
C ALA A 43 -15.79 -17.39 -3.58
N SER A 44 -15.76 -18.49 -2.82
CA SER A 44 -14.74 -19.53 -2.97
C SER A 44 -14.79 -20.26 -4.31
N ASN A 45 -15.89 -20.18 -5.03
CA ASN A 45 -16.05 -20.73 -6.37
C ASN A 45 -15.62 -19.79 -7.52
N GLU A 46 -15.15 -18.56 -7.21
CA GLU A 46 -14.59 -17.65 -8.22
C GLU A 46 -13.29 -18.17 -8.84
N ASN A 47 -12.60 -19.05 -8.13
CA ASN A 47 -11.37 -19.65 -8.60
C ASN A 47 -11.17 -21.06 -8.04
N ASN A 48 -10.34 -21.86 -8.74
CA ASN A 48 -10.13 -23.27 -8.40
C ASN A 48 -9.42 -23.50 -7.04
N SER A 49 -8.79 -22.48 -6.48
CA SER A 49 -8.06 -22.59 -5.21
C SER A 49 -8.93 -22.25 -4.00
N GLY A 50 -10.09 -21.61 -4.20
CA GLY A 50 -10.91 -21.09 -3.10
C GLY A 50 -10.19 -20.04 -2.23
N ASP A 51 -9.24 -19.30 -2.82
CA ASP A 51 -8.42 -18.30 -2.15
C ASP A 51 -8.81 -16.89 -2.63
N TYR A 52 -9.18 -16.01 -1.69
CA TYR A 52 -9.57 -14.61 -2.00
C TYR A 52 -8.44 -13.82 -2.65
N THR A 53 -7.17 -14.19 -2.40
CA THR A 53 -6.01 -13.51 -2.99
C THR A 53 -5.92 -13.68 -4.51
N ARG A 54 -6.70 -14.61 -5.07
CA ARG A 54 -6.81 -14.83 -6.51
C ARG A 54 -8.01 -14.12 -7.16
N THR A 55 -8.83 -13.43 -6.36
CA THR A 55 -9.95 -12.64 -6.89
C THR A 55 -9.47 -11.37 -7.57
N TYR A 56 -10.30 -10.82 -8.47
CA TYR A 56 -10.05 -9.50 -9.08
C TYR A 56 -10.00 -8.38 -8.05
N LEU A 57 -10.82 -8.47 -6.99
CA LEU A 57 -10.77 -7.51 -5.89
C LEU A 57 -9.37 -7.38 -5.30
N HIS A 58 -8.74 -8.51 -4.93
CA HIS A 58 -7.41 -8.48 -4.33
C HIS A 58 -6.33 -8.11 -5.34
N ARG A 59 -6.31 -8.78 -6.50
CA ARG A 59 -5.21 -8.65 -7.46
C ARG A 59 -5.21 -7.35 -8.25
N LYS A 60 -6.38 -6.70 -8.43
CA LYS A 60 -6.53 -5.58 -9.36
C LYS A 60 -6.98 -4.29 -8.70
N LEU A 61 -7.84 -4.37 -7.68
CA LEU A 61 -8.53 -3.21 -7.13
C LEU A 61 -8.05 -2.79 -5.73
N GLU A 62 -7.61 -3.72 -4.89
CA GLU A 62 -7.25 -3.41 -3.50
C GLU A 62 -6.11 -2.39 -3.39
N VAL A 63 -5.15 -2.39 -4.33
CA VAL A 63 -4.09 -1.37 -4.39
C VAL A 63 -4.65 0.05 -4.51
N VAL A 64 -5.77 0.23 -5.22
CA VAL A 64 -6.44 1.53 -5.34
C VAL A 64 -7.12 1.92 -4.02
N PHE A 65 -7.75 0.97 -3.32
CA PHE A 65 -8.26 1.22 -1.98
C PHE A 65 -7.14 1.59 -1.00
N ASN A 66 -6.00 0.88 -1.07
CA ASN A 66 -4.83 1.20 -0.25
C ASN A 66 -4.29 2.60 -0.56
N HIS A 67 -4.26 3.03 -1.83
CA HIS A 67 -3.87 4.40 -2.19
C HIS A 67 -4.72 5.45 -1.46
N TYR A 68 -6.00 5.19 -1.26
CA TYR A 68 -6.91 6.08 -0.53
C TYR A 68 -6.97 5.82 0.98
N GLY A 69 -6.06 5.03 1.54
CA GLY A 69 -6.03 4.73 2.96
C GLY A 69 -7.12 3.79 3.44
N LEU A 70 -7.87 3.17 2.54
CA LEU A 70 -8.93 2.23 2.82
C LEU A 70 -8.39 0.79 2.90
N ARG A 71 -9.05 -0.06 3.68
CA ARG A 71 -8.68 -1.46 3.91
C ARG A 71 -9.84 -2.36 3.52
N LEU A 72 -9.55 -3.40 2.72
CA LEU A 72 -10.55 -4.41 2.37
C LEU A 72 -10.64 -5.49 3.45
N ASN A 73 -11.86 -5.78 3.90
CA ASN A 73 -12.16 -6.88 4.82
C ASN A 73 -12.95 -7.93 4.06
N TYR A 74 -12.29 -9.03 3.73
CA TYR A 74 -12.85 -10.08 2.87
C TYR A 74 -13.81 -10.97 3.62
N VAL A 75 -14.98 -11.21 3.02
CA VAL A 75 -16.04 -12.12 3.50
C VAL A 75 -16.42 -13.05 2.37
N ASN A 76 -16.27 -14.36 2.60
CA ASN A 76 -16.69 -15.39 1.68
C ASN A 76 -18.20 -15.63 1.79
N VAL A 77 -18.94 -15.27 0.76
CA VAL A 77 -20.41 -15.37 0.76
C VAL A 77 -20.94 -16.80 0.48
N THR A 78 -20.08 -17.72 0.01
CA THR A 78 -20.47 -19.12 -0.22
C THR A 78 -20.45 -19.97 1.05
N ASN A 79 -19.77 -19.51 2.10
CA ASN A 79 -19.67 -20.20 3.39
C ASN A 79 -20.68 -19.69 4.44
N GLY A 80 -21.70 -18.92 3.98
CA GLY A 80 -22.63 -18.21 4.84
C GLY A 80 -22.10 -16.87 5.34
N ILE A 81 -23.00 -16.04 5.81
CA ILE A 81 -22.66 -14.71 6.31
C ILE A 81 -22.28 -14.80 7.79
N PRO A 82 -21.11 -14.26 8.21
CA PRO A 82 -20.71 -14.23 9.62
C PRO A 82 -21.76 -13.56 10.52
N ASP A 83 -21.98 -14.08 11.71
CA ASP A 83 -23.05 -13.62 12.61
C ASP A 83 -23.00 -12.13 12.92
N HIS A 84 -21.80 -11.56 13.10
CA HIS A 84 -21.67 -10.13 13.37
C HIS A 84 -22.19 -9.26 12.20
N LEU A 85 -22.19 -9.77 10.95
CA LEU A 85 -22.70 -9.07 9.78
C LEU A 85 -24.22 -9.24 9.58
N ARG A 86 -24.86 -10.11 10.37
CA ARG A 86 -26.33 -10.25 10.37
C ARG A 86 -27.02 -9.14 11.16
N THR A 87 -26.27 -8.23 11.77
CA THR A 87 -26.77 -7.13 12.59
C THR A 87 -26.43 -5.76 12.00
N ALA A 88 -27.28 -4.77 12.26
CA ALA A 88 -27.05 -3.38 11.90
C ALA A 88 -25.73 -2.83 12.50
N ALA A 89 -25.44 -3.16 13.75
CA ALA A 89 -24.21 -2.73 14.43
C ALA A 89 -22.95 -3.29 13.76
N GLY A 90 -22.98 -4.54 13.31
CA GLY A 90 -21.86 -5.17 12.61
C GLY A 90 -21.58 -4.50 11.26
N VAL A 91 -22.62 -4.27 10.45
CA VAL A 91 -22.52 -3.57 9.17
C VAL A 91 -22.13 -2.10 9.37
N ALA A 92 -22.58 -1.45 10.45
CA ALA A 92 -22.26 -0.06 10.75
C ALA A 92 -20.75 0.20 10.94
N ARG A 93 -19.92 -0.83 11.22
CA ARG A 93 -18.47 -0.73 11.36
C ARG A 93 -17.78 -0.33 10.05
N TYR A 94 -18.35 -0.71 8.91
CA TYR A 94 -17.77 -0.49 7.59
C TYR A 94 -18.20 0.86 7.00
N ARG A 95 -17.33 1.42 6.15
CA ARG A 95 -17.64 2.63 5.37
C ARG A 95 -18.63 2.30 4.27
N GLY A 96 -18.46 1.15 3.62
CA GLY A 96 -19.28 0.67 2.52
C GLY A 96 -18.89 -0.76 2.15
N MET A 97 -19.32 -1.20 0.99
CA MET A 97 -19.11 -2.55 0.48
C MET A 97 -18.71 -2.52 -0.99
N VAL A 98 -17.91 -3.51 -1.40
CA VAL A 98 -17.52 -3.77 -2.79
C VAL A 98 -17.66 -5.26 -3.10
N SER A 99 -18.13 -5.59 -4.31
CA SER A 99 -18.03 -6.91 -4.92
C SER A 99 -17.57 -6.79 -6.36
N TRP A 100 -16.87 -7.83 -6.85
CA TRP A 100 -16.41 -7.89 -8.24
C TRP A 100 -16.44 -9.33 -8.74
N TYR A 101 -17.56 -9.73 -9.30
CA TYR A 101 -17.78 -11.09 -9.76
C TYR A 101 -17.68 -11.19 -11.29
N ARG A 102 -17.19 -12.35 -11.77
CA ARG A 102 -17.09 -12.66 -13.21
C ARG A 102 -18.15 -13.67 -13.65
N GLY A 103 -19.03 -14.06 -12.78
CA GLY A 103 -20.12 -15.00 -13.04
C GLY A 103 -21.04 -15.15 -11.83
N GLU A 104 -21.92 -16.14 -11.89
CA GLU A 104 -22.79 -16.49 -10.78
C GLU A 104 -21.98 -17.13 -9.64
N ILE A 105 -22.18 -16.65 -8.42
CA ILE A 105 -21.45 -17.12 -7.24
C ILE A 105 -22.35 -17.75 -6.19
N ALA A 106 -23.64 -17.38 -6.19
CA ALA A 106 -24.55 -17.73 -5.11
C ALA A 106 -25.12 -19.12 -5.30
N LYS A 107 -25.09 -19.91 -4.22
CA LYS A 107 -25.93 -21.10 -4.07
C LYS A 107 -27.32 -20.68 -3.58
N ASP A 108 -28.33 -21.52 -3.75
CA ASP A 108 -29.70 -21.33 -3.22
C ASP A 108 -30.31 -19.95 -3.54
N ASP A 109 -30.20 -19.53 -4.81
CA ASP A 109 -30.66 -18.21 -5.30
C ASP A 109 -30.09 -17.01 -4.52
N GLY A 110 -28.96 -17.20 -3.85
CA GLY A 110 -28.23 -16.14 -3.15
C GLY A 110 -28.97 -15.57 -1.95
N ARG A 111 -29.81 -16.31 -1.30
CA ARG A 111 -30.68 -15.81 -0.20
C ARG A 111 -29.91 -15.05 0.86
N GLU A 112 -28.84 -15.64 1.42
CA GLU A 112 -28.02 -14.98 2.45
C GLU A 112 -27.26 -13.76 1.92
N TYR A 113 -26.69 -13.87 0.71
CA TYR A 113 -26.01 -12.77 0.05
C TYR A 113 -26.96 -11.56 -0.13
N LEU A 114 -28.16 -11.80 -0.66
CA LEU A 114 -29.16 -10.74 -0.86
C LEU A 114 -29.70 -10.17 0.48
N GLN A 115 -29.73 -10.97 1.56
CA GLN A 115 -30.03 -10.47 2.90
C GLN A 115 -28.94 -9.50 3.40
N LEU A 116 -27.66 -9.83 3.20
CA LEU A 116 -26.56 -8.95 3.56
C LEU A 116 -26.63 -7.63 2.79
N LEU A 117 -26.88 -7.66 1.47
CA LEU A 117 -27.07 -6.43 0.68
C LEU A 117 -28.23 -5.59 1.21
N SER A 118 -29.33 -6.23 1.66
CA SER A 118 -30.46 -5.52 2.28
C SER A 118 -30.07 -4.82 3.58
N LEU A 119 -29.27 -5.46 4.44
CA LEU A 119 -28.77 -4.85 5.67
C LEU A 119 -27.84 -3.66 5.38
N ILE A 120 -26.98 -3.76 4.37
CA ILE A 120 -26.09 -2.68 3.93
C ILE A 120 -26.92 -1.48 3.45
N ASN A 121 -27.93 -1.71 2.62
CA ASN A 121 -28.86 -0.67 2.16
C ASN A 121 -29.61 0.04 3.31
N LYS A 122 -30.14 -0.73 4.26
CA LYS A 122 -30.83 -0.18 5.45
C LYS A 122 -29.93 0.74 6.30
N GLN A 123 -28.61 0.54 6.22
CA GLN A 123 -27.62 1.38 6.88
C GLN A 123 -27.14 2.56 6.00
N ASN A 124 -27.73 2.77 4.82
CA ASN A 124 -27.35 3.79 3.84
C ASN A 124 -25.85 3.76 3.48
N LYS A 125 -25.25 2.56 3.49
CA LYS A 125 -23.84 2.37 3.12
C LYS A 125 -23.71 2.31 1.61
N PRO A 126 -22.69 2.96 1.02
CA PRO A 126 -22.46 2.83 -0.40
C PRO A 126 -22.08 1.38 -0.76
N MET A 127 -22.68 0.89 -1.84
CA MET A 127 -22.38 -0.42 -2.44
C MET A 127 -21.80 -0.20 -3.84
N LEU A 128 -20.61 -0.72 -4.10
CA LEU A 128 -20.00 -0.75 -5.42
C LEU A 128 -20.03 -2.18 -5.94
N ILE A 129 -20.75 -2.38 -7.03
CA ILE A 129 -20.82 -3.67 -7.72
C ILE A 129 -20.11 -3.57 -9.04
N LEU A 130 -19.09 -4.41 -9.25
CA LEU A 130 -18.35 -4.52 -10.49
C LEU A 130 -18.56 -5.91 -11.10
N GLY A 131 -18.61 -5.97 -12.42
CA GLY A 131 -18.80 -7.23 -13.15
C GLY A 131 -20.24 -7.71 -13.11
N GLU A 132 -20.44 -8.95 -12.68
CA GLU A 132 -21.76 -9.59 -12.58
C GLU A 132 -22.40 -9.38 -11.21
N LEU A 133 -23.72 -9.56 -11.13
CA LEU A 133 -24.48 -9.36 -9.88
C LEU A 133 -24.19 -10.44 -8.81
N GLY A 134 -23.61 -11.56 -9.20
CA GLY A 134 -23.41 -12.72 -8.33
C GLY A 134 -24.63 -13.65 -8.23
N VAL A 135 -25.76 -13.26 -8.79
CA VAL A 135 -26.98 -14.07 -8.92
C VAL A 135 -27.50 -14.00 -10.36
N ASP A 136 -28.06 -15.10 -10.85
CA ASP A 136 -28.65 -15.16 -12.18
C ASP A 136 -30.14 -14.76 -12.14
N ILE A 137 -30.39 -13.52 -12.55
CA ILE A 137 -31.75 -12.93 -12.54
C ILE A 137 -32.71 -13.58 -13.54
N SER A 138 -32.22 -14.38 -14.50
CA SER A 138 -33.06 -15.08 -15.48
C SER A 138 -33.78 -16.31 -14.88
N LYS A 139 -33.30 -16.81 -13.73
CA LYS A 139 -33.84 -18.00 -13.08
C LYS A 139 -35.29 -17.86 -12.64
N SER A 140 -35.71 -16.68 -12.20
CA SER A 140 -37.11 -16.44 -11.82
C SER A 140 -37.48 -14.95 -11.75
N GLN A 141 -38.72 -14.63 -12.05
CA GLN A 141 -39.25 -13.27 -11.90
C GLN A 141 -39.27 -12.79 -10.44
N ALA A 142 -39.41 -13.71 -9.48
CA ALA A 142 -39.33 -13.39 -8.06
C ALA A 142 -37.94 -12.95 -7.65
N LEU A 143 -36.88 -13.60 -8.17
CA LEU A 143 -35.49 -13.20 -7.93
C LEU A 143 -35.19 -11.86 -8.58
N LEU A 144 -35.60 -11.62 -9.82
CA LEU A 144 -35.48 -10.34 -10.50
C LEU A 144 -36.13 -9.20 -9.71
N ALA A 145 -37.38 -9.42 -9.25
CA ALA A 145 -38.11 -8.43 -8.43
C ALA A 145 -37.34 -8.13 -7.12
N LYS A 146 -36.82 -9.14 -6.45
CA LYS A 146 -36.03 -8.97 -5.22
C LYS A 146 -34.72 -8.20 -5.47
N VAL A 147 -34.01 -8.51 -6.55
CA VAL A 147 -32.82 -7.75 -6.96
C VAL A 147 -33.18 -6.30 -7.24
N ASN A 148 -34.22 -6.03 -8.01
CA ASN A 148 -34.68 -4.67 -8.29
C ASN A 148 -35.09 -3.90 -7.03
N GLN A 149 -35.71 -4.53 -6.07
CA GLN A 149 -36.00 -3.92 -4.78
C GLN A 149 -34.73 -3.53 -4.02
N LEU A 150 -33.69 -4.37 -4.07
CA LEU A 150 -32.39 -4.10 -3.41
C LEU A 150 -31.61 -2.97 -4.09
N PHE A 151 -31.70 -2.85 -5.41
CA PHE A 151 -30.96 -1.85 -6.17
C PHE A 151 -31.74 -0.54 -6.40
N ASN A 152 -33.00 -0.48 -6.03
CA ASN A 152 -33.82 0.74 -6.09
C ASN A 152 -33.21 1.93 -5.32
N PRO A 153 -32.59 1.78 -4.11
CA PRO A 153 -31.93 2.89 -3.44
C PRO A 153 -30.73 3.46 -4.24
N ILE A 154 -30.05 2.62 -5.02
CA ILE A 154 -28.99 3.06 -5.95
C ILE A 154 -29.60 3.69 -7.20
N GLY A 155 -30.89 3.45 -7.45
CA GLY A 155 -31.61 3.93 -8.62
C GLY A 155 -31.35 3.09 -9.87
N LEU A 156 -31.33 1.76 -9.71
CA LEU A 156 -31.14 0.81 -10.81
C LEU A 156 -32.32 -0.15 -10.92
N ASN A 157 -32.73 -0.43 -12.15
CA ASN A 157 -33.71 -1.44 -12.49
C ASN A 157 -33.14 -2.38 -13.56
N PHE A 158 -32.98 -3.66 -13.22
CA PHE A 158 -32.52 -4.71 -14.11
C PHE A 158 -33.71 -5.32 -14.85
N ILE A 159 -33.47 -5.68 -16.12
CA ILE A 159 -34.43 -6.33 -16.99
C ILE A 159 -33.77 -7.63 -17.48
N ASP A 160 -34.51 -8.74 -17.41
CA ASP A 160 -34.03 -10.03 -17.92
C ASP A 160 -34.01 -10.02 -19.46
N GLN A 161 -33.03 -9.27 -19.99
CA GLN A 161 -32.79 -9.14 -21.41
C GLN A 161 -31.33 -8.83 -21.67
N ARG A 162 -30.70 -9.56 -22.59
CA ARG A 162 -29.29 -9.36 -23.00
C ARG A 162 -29.21 -9.21 -24.51
N TYR A 163 -28.40 -8.24 -24.95
CA TYR A 163 -28.09 -8.03 -26.37
C TYR A 163 -26.62 -8.41 -26.62
N ASN A 164 -26.39 -9.26 -27.66
CA ASN A 164 -25.06 -9.84 -27.96
C ASN A 164 -24.67 -9.72 -29.45
N LYS A 165 -25.34 -8.86 -30.23
CA LYS A 165 -25.02 -8.60 -31.63
C LYS A 165 -24.15 -7.36 -31.74
N ALA A 166 -22.83 -7.51 -31.56
CA ALA A 166 -21.86 -6.42 -31.48
C ALA A 166 -22.00 -5.34 -32.57
N LEU A 167 -22.24 -5.75 -33.83
CA LEU A 167 -22.37 -4.82 -34.97
C LEU A 167 -23.59 -3.89 -34.87
N PHE A 168 -24.56 -4.18 -34.01
CA PHE A 168 -25.79 -3.41 -33.85
C PHE A 168 -25.76 -2.57 -32.55
N ILE A 169 -24.71 -2.69 -31.71
CA ILE A 169 -24.63 -1.96 -30.44
C ILE A 169 -24.06 -0.57 -30.70
N ASP A 170 -24.83 0.45 -30.32
CA ASP A 170 -24.44 1.86 -30.41
C ASP A 170 -24.26 2.45 -29.02
N ILE A 171 -23.18 3.23 -28.86
CA ILE A 171 -22.94 4.05 -27.67
C ILE A 171 -23.74 5.35 -27.82
N LYS A 172 -24.69 5.61 -26.91
CA LYS A 172 -25.49 6.84 -26.87
C LYS A 172 -24.91 7.89 -25.92
N LYS A 173 -24.25 7.44 -24.85
CA LYS A 173 -23.54 8.31 -23.92
C LYS A 173 -22.25 7.63 -23.46
N LEU A 174 -21.18 8.39 -23.33
CA LEU A 174 -19.90 7.95 -22.77
C LEU A 174 -19.24 9.12 -22.05
N ASP A 175 -19.05 8.99 -20.75
CA ASP A 175 -18.33 9.99 -19.95
C ASP A 175 -16.83 9.66 -19.94
N GLN A 176 -16.06 10.36 -20.76
CA GLN A 176 -14.61 10.17 -20.89
C GLN A 176 -13.81 10.50 -19.62
N ARG A 177 -14.41 11.19 -18.64
CA ARG A 177 -13.74 11.42 -17.34
C ARG A 177 -13.57 10.15 -16.54
N TYR A 178 -14.42 9.13 -16.80
CA TYR A 178 -14.42 7.85 -16.11
C TYR A 178 -14.05 6.69 -17.02
N LEU A 179 -14.50 6.68 -18.26
CA LEU A 179 -14.28 5.59 -19.21
C LEU A 179 -13.15 5.90 -20.20
N ASN A 180 -12.67 4.89 -20.91
CA ASN A 180 -11.48 4.96 -21.77
C ASN A 180 -10.20 5.33 -21.00
N PHE A 181 -10.04 4.82 -19.79
CA PHE A 181 -8.92 5.22 -18.92
C PHE A 181 -7.57 4.70 -19.44
N GLU A 182 -7.36 3.39 -19.48
CA GLU A 182 -6.16 2.75 -20.05
C GLU A 182 -6.49 2.06 -21.36
N ARG A 183 -7.75 1.63 -21.51
CA ARG A 183 -8.26 0.94 -22.67
C ARG A 183 -9.53 1.61 -23.17
N SER A 184 -9.58 1.89 -24.46
CA SER A 184 -10.76 2.45 -25.13
C SER A 184 -11.81 1.38 -25.41
N LEU A 185 -13.09 1.75 -25.26
CA LEU A 185 -14.25 0.97 -25.71
C LEU A 185 -14.42 0.96 -27.24
N SER A 186 -13.64 1.74 -27.99
CA SER A 186 -13.74 1.84 -29.46
C SER A 186 -13.46 0.52 -30.22
N GLY A 187 -12.93 -0.50 -29.53
CA GLY A 187 -12.72 -1.86 -30.08
C GLY A 187 -13.99 -2.70 -30.27
N GLY A 188 -15.16 -2.17 -29.92
CA GLY A 188 -16.47 -2.82 -30.02
C GLY A 188 -16.98 -3.41 -28.68
N ILE A 189 -18.28 -3.31 -28.51
CA ILE A 189 -19.00 -3.88 -27.34
C ILE A 189 -19.65 -5.19 -27.81
N ASN A 190 -19.29 -6.31 -27.20
CA ASN A 190 -19.77 -7.63 -27.61
C ASN A 190 -21.20 -7.92 -27.14
N SER A 191 -21.52 -7.50 -25.91
CA SER A 191 -22.86 -7.71 -25.33
C SER A 191 -23.11 -6.79 -24.14
N TYR A 192 -24.35 -6.60 -23.77
CA TYR A 192 -24.75 -5.97 -22.52
C TYR A 192 -26.07 -6.55 -21.99
N GLN A 193 -26.19 -6.62 -20.67
CA GLN A 193 -27.43 -6.86 -19.94
C GLN A 193 -28.20 -5.54 -19.83
N VAL A 194 -29.53 -5.57 -20.01
CA VAL A 194 -30.34 -4.35 -19.88
C VAL A 194 -30.47 -3.98 -18.41
N VAL A 195 -30.00 -2.78 -18.09
CA VAL A 195 -30.17 -2.11 -16.81
C VAL A 195 -30.51 -0.65 -17.06
N ARG A 196 -31.42 -0.06 -16.27
CA ARG A 196 -31.84 1.32 -16.43
C ARG A 196 -31.62 2.11 -15.17
N SER A 197 -31.09 3.31 -15.33
CA SER A 197 -31.12 4.31 -14.26
C SER A 197 -32.54 4.79 -14.06
N THR A 198 -33.00 4.81 -12.80
CA THR A 198 -34.38 5.21 -12.41
C THR A 198 -34.43 6.50 -11.59
N ARG A 199 -33.27 7.17 -11.43
CA ARG A 199 -33.17 8.39 -10.65
C ARG A 199 -32.46 9.48 -11.46
N ASP A 200 -32.99 10.70 -11.42
CA ASP A 200 -32.42 11.85 -12.11
C ASP A 200 -31.11 12.34 -11.47
N ASP A 201 -30.89 12.07 -10.18
CA ASP A 201 -29.67 12.42 -9.45
C ASP A 201 -28.51 11.42 -9.69
N ASN A 202 -28.72 10.37 -10.48
CA ASN A 202 -27.67 9.44 -10.88
C ASN A 202 -26.79 10.02 -11.97
N SER A 203 -25.49 9.72 -11.88
CA SER A 203 -24.53 9.95 -12.96
C SER A 203 -24.47 8.71 -13.84
N VAL A 204 -25.20 8.70 -14.95
CA VAL A 204 -25.08 7.68 -16.00
C VAL A 204 -23.78 7.97 -16.77
N LEU A 205 -22.83 7.05 -16.72
CA LEU A 205 -21.51 7.20 -17.36
C LEU A 205 -21.44 6.55 -18.74
N LEU A 206 -22.25 5.52 -18.98
CA LEU A 206 -22.38 4.83 -20.25
C LEU A 206 -23.85 4.52 -20.53
N SER A 207 -24.32 4.83 -21.74
CA SER A 207 -25.63 4.39 -22.23
C SER A 207 -25.48 3.73 -23.59
N LEU A 208 -26.18 2.63 -23.77
CA LEU A 208 -26.14 1.77 -24.95
C LEU A 208 -27.53 1.56 -25.54
N THR A 209 -27.58 1.27 -26.84
CA THR A 209 -28.79 0.77 -27.54
C THR A 209 -28.39 -0.29 -28.56
N SER A 210 -29.34 -1.15 -28.96
CA SER A 210 -29.17 -2.06 -30.11
C SER A 210 -30.06 -1.59 -31.25
N ARG A 211 -29.49 -1.37 -32.44
CA ARG A 211 -30.23 -0.93 -33.64
C ARG A 211 -31.27 -1.94 -34.07
N GLY A 212 -32.41 -1.44 -34.53
CA GLY A 212 -33.51 -2.30 -35.03
C GLY A 212 -34.30 -3.02 -33.95
N VAL A 213 -34.03 -2.75 -32.67
CA VAL A 213 -34.76 -3.33 -31.54
C VAL A 213 -35.30 -2.21 -30.66
N GLY A 214 -36.64 -2.13 -30.52
CA GLY A 214 -37.29 -1.25 -29.55
C GLY A 214 -36.82 -1.58 -28.13
N ALA A 215 -36.93 -0.73 -27.17
CA ALA A 215 -36.65 -0.96 -25.73
C ALA A 215 -35.23 -1.52 -25.38
N SER A 216 -34.26 -1.43 -26.30
CA SER A 216 -32.90 -1.95 -26.11
C SER A 216 -31.97 -1.04 -25.29
N HIS A 217 -32.47 0.12 -24.84
CA HIS A 217 -31.68 1.06 -24.04
C HIS A 217 -31.16 0.43 -22.74
N SER A 218 -29.91 0.69 -22.42
CA SER A 218 -29.28 0.23 -21.16
C SER A 218 -28.27 1.27 -20.67
N ASP A 219 -28.16 1.39 -19.35
CA ASP A 219 -27.19 2.22 -18.63
C ASP A 219 -26.23 1.31 -17.82
N PRO A 220 -25.27 0.62 -18.49
CA PRO A 220 -24.46 -0.40 -17.83
C PRO A 220 -23.39 0.15 -16.87
N VAL A 221 -23.18 1.47 -16.84
CA VAL A 221 -22.26 2.12 -15.88
C VAL A 221 -22.94 3.33 -15.27
N VAL A 222 -23.32 3.20 -13.99
CA VAL A 222 -24.08 4.22 -13.24
C VAL A 222 -23.47 4.43 -11.86
N LEU A 223 -23.32 5.70 -11.47
CA LEU A 223 -22.98 6.10 -10.10
C LEU A 223 -24.13 6.90 -9.50
N GLY A 224 -24.59 6.48 -8.34
CA GLY A 224 -25.67 7.13 -7.61
C GLY A 224 -25.29 7.48 -6.16
N LYS A 225 -26.22 8.11 -5.47
CA LYS A 225 -26.03 8.54 -4.07
C LYS A 225 -25.63 7.39 -3.12
N PHE A 226 -26.06 6.16 -3.32
CA PHE A 226 -25.82 5.02 -2.44
C PHE A 226 -24.94 3.94 -3.05
N GLY A 227 -24.10 4.29 -4.03
CA GLY A 227 -23.13 3.37 -4.61
C GLY A 227 -23.01 3.50 -6.12
N GLY A 228 -22.61 2.40 -6.77
CA GLY A 228 -22.44 2.35 -8.21
C GLY A 228 -22.50 0.93 -8.75
N TYR A 229 -22.73 0.85 -10.04
CA TYR A 229 -22.72 -0.39 -10.82
C TYR A 229 -21.88 -0.21 -12.06
N VAL A 230 -20.97 -1.14 -12.29
CA VAL A 230 -20.14 -1.23 -13.49
C VAL A 230 -20.28 -2.64 -14.02
N GLN A 231 -21.07 -2.81 -15.07
CA GLN A 231 -21.33 -4.12 -15.65
C GLN A 231 -20.07 -4.76 -16.20
N TYR A 232 -20.03 -6.09 -16.16
CA TYR A 232 -19.00 -6.91 -16.79
C TYR A 232 -18.72 -6.48 -18.24
N GLY A 233 -17.43 -6.31 -18.57
CA GLY A 233 -16.97 -5.85 -19.88
C GLY A 233 -16.81 -4.35 -20.00
N PHE A 234 -17.23 -3.54 -18.98
CA PHE A 234 -16.98 -2.09 -18.92
C PHE A 234 -16.08 -1.70 -17.75
N ASP A 235 -15.67 -2.68 -16.95
CA ASP A 235 -14.76 -2.56 -15.82
C ASP A 235 -13.29 -2.64 -16.29
N ILE A 236 -12.87 -3.78 -16.78
CA ILE A 236 -11.50 -4.08 -17.18
C ILE A 236 -11.50 -4.93 -18.46
N PHE A 237 -10.56 -4.66 -19.34
CA PHE A 237 -10.28 -5.48 -20.51
C PHE A 237 -9.23 -6.53 -20.13
N GLU A 238 -9.44 -7.79 -20.52
CA GLU A 238 -8.47 -8.86 -20.39
C GLU A 238 -8.06 -9.32 -21.78
N HIS A 239 -6.76 -9.29 -22.06
CA HIS A 239 -6.24 -9.66 -23.37
C HIS A 239 -6.29 -11.18 -23.56
N PRO A 240 -6.96 -11.70 -24.60
CA PRO A 240 -7.27 -13.13 -24.72
C PRO A 240 -6.05 -14.05 -24.93
N LYS A 241 -4.90 -13.50 -25.34
CA LYS A 241 -3.69 -14.30 -25.64
C LYS A 241 -2.72 -14.38 -24.46
N ASN A 242 -2.56 -13.33 -23.69
CA ASN A 242 -1.54 -13.25 -22.65
C ASN A 242 -2.12 -12.90 -21.26
N PHE A 243 -3.46 -12.79 -21.16
CA PHE A 243 -4.20 -12.51 -19.93
C PHE A 243 -3.77 -11.23 -19.20
N THR A 244 -3.05 -10.32 -19.88
CA THR A 244 -2.79 -9.00 -19.33
C THR A 244 -4.08 -8.19 -19.27
N THR A 245 -4.18 -7.30 -18.29
CA THR A 245 -5.41 -6.54 -18.04
C THR A 245 -5.15 -5.05 -18.16
N GLN A 246 -6.16 -4.29 -18.62
CA GLN A 246 -6.15 -2.83 -18.69
C GLN A 246 -7.51 -2.29 -18.25
N TRP A 247 -7.51 -1.26 -17.42
CA TRP A 247 -8.73 -0.63 -16.96
C TRP A 247 -9.47 0.11 -18.08
N ILE A 248 -10.74 -0.21 -18.28
CA ILE A 248 -11.66 0.56 -19.13
C ILE A 248 -12.18 1.76 -18.32
N ILE A 249 -12.66 1.51 -17.10
CA ILE A 249 -13.07 2.56 -16.16
C ILE A 249 -11.88 3.02 -15.32
N ASN A 250 -11.82 4.30 -14.99
CA ASN A 250 -10.82 4.85 -14.08
C ASN A 250 -11.12 4.41 -12.63
N PRO A 251 -10.37 3.45 -12.06
CA PRO A 251 -10.65 2.91 -10.75
C PRO A 251 -10.43 3.93 -9.63
N PHE A 252 -9.52 4.89 -9.82
CA PHE A 252 -9.25 5.95 -8.84
C PHE A 252 -10.46 6.89 -8.73
N LYS A 253 -10.99 7.40 -9.84
CA LYS A 253 -12.19 8.24 -9.83
C LYS A 253 -13.41 7.49 -9.34
N LEU A 254 -13.52 6.21 -9.65
CA LEU A 254 -14.61 5.36 -9.19
C LEU A 254 -14.62 5.26 -7.66
N ILE A 255 -13.50 4.89 -7.05
CA ILE A 255 -13.37 4.76 -5.60
C ILE A 255 -13.54 6.13 -4.90
N ASP A 256 -12.89 7.18 -5.43
CA ASP A 256 -13.06 8.55 -4.91
C ASP A 256 -14.53 8.96 -4.89
N THR A 257 -15.27 8.75 -5.99
CA THR A 257 -16.67 9.16 -6.10
C THR A 257 -17.58 8.36 -5.17
N VAL A 258 -17.41 7.05 -5.10
CA VAL A 258 -18.30 6.17 -4.32
C VAL A 258 -18.01 6.26 -2.83
N PHE A 259 -16.75 6.27 -2.42
CA PHE A 259 -16.37 6.10 -1.02
C PHE A 259 -15.77 7.34 -0.35
N LEU A 260 -15.34 8.37 -1.11
CA LEU A 260 -14.65 9.52 -0.54
C LEU A 260 -15.39 10.85 -0.72
N LYS A 261 -15.89 11.19 -1.91
CA LYS A 261 -16.56 12.48 -2.15
C LYS A 261 -17.79 12.75 -1.28
N ARG A 262 -18.42 11.69 -0.77
CA ARG A 262 -19.59 11.74 0.11
C ARG A 262 -19.25 11.94 1.56
N PHE A 263 -17.98 11.77 1.89
CA PHE A 263 -17.45 11.88 3.22
C PHE A 263 -16.45 13.03 3.25
N GLN A 264 -16.26 13.59 4.43
CA GLN A 264 -15.23 14.58 4.65
C GLN A 264 -13.87 14.07 4.16
N ARG A 265 -13.10 14.89 3.43
CA ARG A 265 -11.70 14.61 3.12
C ARG A 265 -10.91 14.48 4.41
N TRP A 266 -9.94 13.60 4.44
CA TRP A 266 -9.24 13.22 5.65
C TRP A 266 -7.76 12.95 5.37
N PRO A 267 -6.88 13.03 6.40
CA PRO A 267 -5.45 12.72 6.25
C PRO A 267 -5.25 11.22 5.96
N THR A 268 -5.10 10.89 4.69
CA THR A 268 -4.87 9.53 4.19
C THR A 268 -3.46 9.09 4.56
N PRO A 269 -3.26 7.96 5.27
CA PRO A 269 -1.92 7.42 5.51
C PRO A 269 -1.22 7.09 4.21
N ASP A 270 0.06 7.47 4.09
CA ASP A 270 0.86 7.29 2.87
C ASP A 270 2.20 6.61 3.18
N ILE A 271 2.51 5.50 2.49
CA ILE A 271 3.76 4.73 2.65
C ILE A 271 4.77 5.00 1.54
N THR A 272 4.38 5.78 0.53
CA THR A 272 5.19 6.01 -0.67
C THR A 272 6.17 7.16 -0.52
N THR A 273 5.88 8.05 0.41
CA THR A 273 6.60 9.31 0.61
C THR A 273 7.01 9.45 2.08
N MET A 274 8.21 9.94 2.33
CA MET A 274 8.68 10.33 3.66
C MET A 274 9.44 11.66 3.54
N ASN A 275 9.07 12.62 4.36
CA ASN A 275 9.75 13.92 4.43
C ASN A 275 10.03 14.54 3.05
N GLY A 276 9.03 14.56 2.16
CA GLY A 276 9.09 15.18 0.84
C GLY A 276 9.80 14.37 -0.25
N SER A 277 10.37 13.22 0.08
CA SER A 277 11.04 12.34 -0.87
C SER A 277 10.31 11.01 -1.01
N ARG A 278 10.43 10.38 -2.19
CA ARG A 278 9.90 9.02 -2.38
C ARG A 278 10.68 8.04 -1.51
N VAL A 279 10.00 7.07 -0.91
CA VAL A 279 10.63 6.00 -0.13
C VAL A 279 11.32 5.01 -1.08
N PHE A 280 12.51 4.58 -0.71
CA PHE A 280 13.26 3.48 -1.32
C PHE A 280 13.58 2.42 -0.27
N TYR A 281 13.40 1.16 -0.60
CA TYR A 281 13.98 0.05 0.13
C TYR A 281 14.45 -1.03 -0.84
N GLY A 282 15.47 -1.77 -0.42
CA GLY A 282 15.98 -2.87 -1.22
C GLY A 282 16.11 -4.13 -0.39
N HIS A 283 15.84 -5.29 -1.02
CA HIS A 283 16.07 -6.57 -0.40
C HIS A 283 16.54 -7.62 -1.39
N ILE A 284 17.32 -8.57 -0.89
CA ILE A 284 17.93 -9.63 -1.69
C ILE A 284 17.58 -10.96 -1.04
N ASP A 285 16.99 -11.85 -1.82
CA ASP A 285 16.76 -13.24 -1.42
C ASP A 285 18.06 -14.05 -1.52
N GLY A 286 18.17 -15.01 -0.58
CA GLY A 286 19.42 -15.77 -0.38
C GLY A 286 19.80 -16.74 -1.48
N ASP A 287 18.87 -17.01 -2.41
CA ASP A 287 19.02 -18.02 -3.45
C ASP A 287 20.23 -17.80 -4.34
N GLY A 288 20.98 -18.89 -4.52
CA GLY A 288 22.09 -18.93 -5.46
C GLY A 288 23.31 -18.14 -5.02
N TYR A 289 23.45 -17.85 -3.72
CA TYR A 289 24.68 -17.26 -3.18
C TYR A 289 25.91 -18.06 -3.60
N ILE A 290 25.79 -19.38 -3.52
CA ILE A 290 26.88 -20.35 -3.81
C ILE A 290 27.04 -20.70 -5.29
N ASN A 291 26.19 -20.20 -6.18
CA ASN A 291 26.33 -20.44 -7.62
C ASN A 291 27.62 -19.83 -8.14
N VAL A 292 28.29 -20.54 -9.03
CA VAL A 292 29.55 -20.05 -9.62
C VAL A 292 29.24 -19.07 -10.74
N SER A 293 29.77 -17.86 -10.64
CA SER A 293 29.59 -16.82 -11.65
C SER A 293 30.29 -17.17 -12.96
N LEU A 294 29.61 -16.90 -14.07
CA LEU A 294 30.17 -17.04 -15.43
C LEU A 294 31.12 -15.89 -15.80
N ILE A 295 31.24 -14.87 -14.96
CA ILE A 295 32.18 -13.74 -15.18
C ILE A 295 33.60 -14.23 -15.15
N ASP A 296 33.97 -15.08 -14.20
CA ASP A 296 35.32 -15.62 -14.04
C ASP A 296 35.35 -17.14 -13.83
N ARG A 297 34.19 -17.78 -13.75
CA ARG A 297 34.00 -19.23 -13.57
C ARG A 297 34.67 -19.82 -12.31
N LYS A 298 34.83 -19.00 -11.28
CA LYS A 298 35.47 -19.39 -10.00
C LYS A 298 34.91 -18.67 -8.77
N THR A 299 34.37 -17.48 -8.95
CA THR A 299 33.83 -16.68 -7.85
C THR A 299 32.35 -16.97 -7.67
N TYR A 300 31.89 -17.07 -6.42
CA TYR A 300 30.47 -17.25 -6.12
C TYR A 300 29.67 -15.98 -6.49
N SER A 301 28.44 -16.18 -6.98
CA SER A 301 27.52 -15.10 -7.36
C SER A 301 27.29 -14.11 -6.23
N GLY A 302 27.14 -14.60 -4.99
CA GLY A 302 27.01 -13.75 -3.81
C GLY A 302 28.21 -12.81 -3.64
N LYS A 303 29.43 -13.30 -3.86
CA LYS A 303 30.64 -12.45 -3.78
C LYS A 303 30.69 -11.40 -4.88
N ILE A 304 30.24 -11.71 -6.09
CA ILE A 304 30.12 -10.73 -7.19
C ILE A 304 29.15 -9.60 -6.79
N ILE A 305 27.98 -9.96 -6.26
CA ILE A 305 27.00 -8.97 -5.79
C ILE A 305 27.57 -8.10 -4.67
N ILE A 306 28.26 -8.72 -3.69
CA ILE A 306 28.90 -7.96 -2.59
C ILE A 306 29.89 -6.93 -3.13
N ASP A 307 30.79 -7.34 -4.04
CA ASP A 307 31.89 -6.49 -4.46
C ASP A 307 31.47 -5.45 -5.51
N ARG A 308 30.63 -5.82 -6.48
CA ARG A 308 30.25 -4.95 -7.60
C ARG A 308 29.04 -4.06 -7.30
N ILE A 309 28.13 -4.52 -6.43
CA ILE A 309 26.89 -3.81 -6.14
C ILE A 309 26.92 -3.23 -4.72
N LEU A 310 26.97 -4.07 -3.68
CA LEU A 310 26.75 -3.60 -2.31
C LEU A 310 27.86 -2.65 -1.83
N LYS A 311 29.13 -2.98 -2.06
CA LYS A 311 30.25 -2.12 -1.67
C LYS A 311 30.38 -0.87 -2.53
N LYS A 312 29.93 -0.92 -3.79
CA LYS A 312 29.96 0.23 -4.71
C LYS A 312 28.93 1.28 -4.35
N TYR A 313 27.66 0.88 -4.17
CA TYR A 313 26.54 1.80 -3.99
C TYR A 313 26.25 2.15 -2.53
N GLN A 314 26.59 1.28 -1.57
CA GLN A 314 26.45 1.46 -0.12
C GLN A 314 25.05 1.95 0.33
N LEU A 315 24.01 1.59 -0.42
CA LEU A 315 22.65 1.85 -0.02
C LEU A 315 22.22 0.89 1.10
N PRO A 316 21.34 1.29 2.02
CA PRO A 316 20.77 0.37 3.00
C PRO A 316 19.98 -0.73 2.29
N MET A 317 20.38 -1.98 2.52
CA MET A 317 19.79 -3.16 1.93
C MET A 317 19.49 -4.19 3.00
N SER A 318 18.36 -4.88 2.88
CA SER A 318 18.01 -6.02 3.72
C SER A 318 18.36 -7.29 2.96
N ILE A 319 19.20 -8.13 3.56
CA ILE A 319 19.76 -9.28 2.86
C ILE A 319 19.49 -10.54 3.64
N SER A 320 18.82 -11.49 2.99
CA SER A 320 18.58 -12.80 3.55
C SER A 320 19.59 -13.84 3.08
N MET A 321 19.66 -14.95 3.79
CA MET A 321 20.43 -16.14 3.42
C MET A 321 19.58 -17.37 3.59
N VAL A 322 19.76 -18.34 2.71
CA VAL A 322 19.33 -19.72 2.91
C VAL A 322 20.36 -20.40 3.81
N MET A 323 19.96 -20.82 5.01
CA MET A 323 20.95 -21.28 5.98
C MET A 323 21.73 -22.50 5.52
N ALA A 324 21.09 -23.46 4.87
CA ALA A 324 21.74 -24.65 4.35
C ALA A 324 22.78 -24.37 3.24
N GLU A 325 22.71 -23.24 2.52
CA GLU A 325 23.77 -22.83 1.59
C GLU A 325 25.03 -22.32 2.29
N VAL A 326 24.90 -21.88 3.53
CA VAL A 326 25.99 -21.29 4.32
C VAL A 326 26.52 -22.26 5.36
N ASP A 327 25.67 -23.13 5.89
CA ASP A 327 26.02 -24.11 6.93
C ASP A 327 26.95 -25.20 6.39
N PRO A 328 28.18 -25.35 6.98
CA PRO A 328 29.12 -26.38 6.54
C PRO A 328 28.64 -27.82 6.72
N ASP A 329 27.62 -28.04 7.54
CA ASP A 329 27.01 -29.38 7.70
C ASP A 329 26.11 -29.76 6.51
N TYR A 330 25.87 -28.82 5.56
CA TYR A 330 25.08 -29.01 4.34
C TYR A 330 25.87 -28.61 3.09
N LEU A 331 25.45 -27.56 2.37
CA LEU A 331 26.07 -27.09 1.13
C LEU A 331 27.17 -26.04 1.35
N GLY A 332 27.23 -25.49 2.57
CA GLY A 332 28.20 -24.45 2.93
C GLY A 332 29.62 -25.00 3.09
N ASN A 333 30.54 -24.07 3.21
CA ASN A 333 31.94 -24.37 3.58
C ASN A 333 32.57 -23.17 4.32
N LYS A 334 33.78 -23.35 4.85
CA LYS A 334 34.48 -22.31 5.64
C LYS A 334 34.62 -20.98 4.87
N LYS A 335 34.85 -21.03 3.54
CA LYS A 335 34.97 -19.84 2.70
C LYS A 335 33.66 -19.08 2.60
N ILE A 336 32.57 -19.77 2.27
CA ILE A 336 31.21 -19.18 2.18
C ILE A 336 30.83 -18.59 3.54
N PHE A 337 30.97 -19.36 4.62
CA PHE A 337 30.68 -18.95 5.98
C PHE A 337 31.40 -17.64 6.35
N SER A 338 32.71 -17.55 6.05
CA SER A 338 33.48 -16.34 6.31
C SER A 338 33.00 -15.15 5.49
N GLN A 339 32.71 -15.34 4.19
CA GLN A 339 32.21 -14.27 3.31
C GLN A 339 30.86 -13.72 3.76
N VAL A 340 29.94 -14.57 4.18
CA VAL A 340 28.62 -14.14 4.70
C VAL A 340 28.77 -13.37 6.02
N ARG A 341 29.70 -13.79 6.89
CA ARG A 341 30.02 -13.01 8.09
C ARG A 341 30.62 -11.63 7.78
N GLU A 342 31.45 -11.50 6.75
CA GLU A 342 31.94 -10.22 6.28
C GLU A 342 30.83 -9.33 5.72
N LEU A 343 29.92 -9.90 4.94
CA LEU A 343 28.75 -9.19 4.44
C LEU A 343 27.94 -8.57 5.58
N TYR A 344 27.62 -9.34 6.61
CA TYR A 344 26.82 -8.85 7.73
C TYR A 344 27.55 -7.87 8.67
N ARG A 345 28.87 -7.69 8.51
CA ARG A 345 29.62 -6.60 9.19
C ARG A 345 29.43 -5.23 8.52
N LEU A 346 29.00 -5.19 7.26
CA LEU A 346 28.77 -3.93 6.56
C LEU A 346 27.68 -3.12 7.28
N PRO A 347 27.89 -1.83 7.58
CA PRO A 347 26.98 -1.06 8.43
C PRO A 347 25.61 -0.77 7.78
N TYR A 348 25.54 -0.80 6.46
CA TYR A 348 24.33 -0.55 5.66
C TYR A 348 23.58 -1.83 5.28
N ILE A 349 23.89 -2.98 5.90
CA ILE A 349 23.21 -4.25 5.66
C ILE A 349 22.36 -4.63 6.87
N GLU A 350 21.06 -4.80 6.66
CA GLU A 350 20.12 -5.43 7.59
C GLU A 350 20.11 -6.94 7.33
N PRO A 351 20.35 -7.79 8.35
CA PRO A 351 20.30 -9.24 8.17
C PRO A 351 18.84 -9.74 8.19
N ALA A 352 18.55 -10.71 7.31
CA ALA A 352 17.29 -11.43 7.23
C ALA A 352 17.51 -12.92 7.01
N SER A 353 16.51 -13.75 7.33
CA SER A 353 16.51 -15.18 7.02
C SER A 353 15.72 -15.43 5.74
N HIS A 354 16.24 -16.29 4.86
CA HIS A 354 15.50 -16.88 3.74
C HIS A 354 15.20 -18.35 4.00
N THR A 355 14.81 -18.64 5.24
CA THR A 355 14.54 -19.99 5.75
C THR A 355 15.78 -20.86 5.91
N TYR A 356 15.61 -22.11 6.38
CA TYR A 356 16.75 -23.00 6.54
C TYR A 356 17.06 -23.75 5.26
N PHE A 357 16.05 -24.40 4.65
CA PHE A 357 16.18 -25.25 3.48
C PHE A 357 15.45 -24.73 2.22
N HIS A 358 14.94 -23.50 2.25
CA HIS A 358 14.27 -22.87 1.12
C HIS A 358 13.07 -23.68 0.59
N PRO A 359 11.97 -23.87 1.37
CA PRO A 359 10.80 -24.59 0.87
C PRO A 359 10.20 -23.87 -0.35
N LEU A 360 10.03 -24.61 -1.46
CA LEU A 360 9.39 -24.11 -2.68
C LEU A 360 7.87 -23.98 -2.51
N SER A 361 7.28 -24.90 -1.75
CA SER A 361 5.88 -24.84 -1.31
C SER A 361 5.82 -24.74 0.21
N TRP A 362 4.95 -23.87 0.70
CA TRP A 362 4.66 -23.73 2.13
C TRP A 362 3.50 -24.62 2.60
N ASN A 363 2.89 -25.37 1.69
CA ASN A 363 1.90 -26.38 2.00
C ASN A 363 2.57 -27.72 2.25
N LEU A 364 2.14 -28.43 3.31
CA LEU A 364 2.63 -29.81 3.61
C LEU A 364 2.34 -30.75 2.44
N VAL A 365 1.25 -30.50 1.69
CA VAL A 365 0.94 -31.13 0.42
C VAL A 365 0.89 -30.02 -0.64
N PRO A 366 1.88 -29.96 -1.54
CA PRO A 366 1.89 -28.93 -2.59
C PRO A 366 0.64 -28.98 -3.46
N THR A 367 0.08 -27.83 -3.82
CA THR A 367 -1.02 -27.73 -4.78
C THR A 367 -0.55 -28.18 -6.16
N ARG A 368 -1.51 -28.49 -7.06
CA ARG A 368 -1.17 -28.84 -8.44
C ARG A 368 -0.38 -27.73 -9.13
N GLU A 369 -0.78 -26.48 -8.95
CA GLU A 369 -0.12 -25.32 -9.53
C GLU A 369 1.31 -25.14 -8.99
N GLU A 370 1.53 -25.32 -7.69
CA GLU A 370 2.87 -25.30 -7.10
C GLU A 370 3.75 -26.42 -7.65
N ARG A 371 3.19 -27.63 -7.85
CA ARG A 371 3.91 -28.74 -8.50
C ARG A 371 4.27 -28.40 -9.94
N ASP A 372 3.32 -27.87 -10.71
CA ASP A 372 3.54 -27.57 -12.12
C ASP A 372 4.52 -26.39 -12.30
N THR A 373 4.43 -25.37 -11.46
CA THR A 373 5.26 -24.16 -11.55
C THR A 373 6.68 -24.36 -10.99
N TYR A 374 6.79 -25.01 -9.83
CA TYR A 374 8.08 -25.05 -9.09
C TYR A 374 8.75 -26.40 -9.08
N LEU A 375 8.00 -27.49 -9.16
CA LEU A 375 8.55 -28.86 -9.09
C LEU A 375 8.62 -29.54 -10.46
N GLY A 376 7.86 -29.06 -11.44
CA GLY A 376 7.83 -29.61 -12.81
C GLY A 376 8.95 -29.11 -13.71
N ASP A 377 9.53 -27.92 -13.43
CA ASP A 377 10.60 -27.34 -14.23
C ASP A 377 11.96 -27.98 -13.86
N PRO A 378 12.69 -28.61 -14.81
CA PRO A 378 14.02 -29.17 -14.56
C PRO A 378 15.03 -28.14 -14.03
N ASP A 379 14.94 -26.89 -14.47
CA ASP A 379 15.81 -25.81 -14.00
C ASP A 379 15.45 -25.29 -12.61
N SER A 380 14.20 -25.44 -12.19
CA SER A 380 13.79 -25.16 -10.81
C SER A 380 14.43 -26.15 -9.82
N LYS A 381 14.70 -27.39 -10.26
CA LYS A 381 15.45 -28.37 -9.46
C LYS A 381 16.89 -27.97 -9.25
N GLN A 382 17.54 -27.31 -10.21
CA GLN A 382 18.91 -26.78 -10.03
C GLN A 382 18.90 -25.55 -9.13
N ARG A 383 17.92 -24.68 -9.24
CA ARG A 383 17.76 -23.49 -8.38
C ARG A 383 17.26 -23.83 -6.98
N GLY A 384 16.45 -24.88 -6.86
CA GLY A 384 16.00 -25.46 -5.60
C GLY A 384 16.89 -26.61 -5.13
N ALA A 385 18.20 -26.59 -5.45
CA ALA A 385 19.15 -27.68 -5.16
C ALA A 385 19.10 -28.14 -3.69
N ILE A 386 18.83 -27.25 -2.76
CA ILE A 386 18.73 -27.56 -1.33
C ILE A 386 17.52 -28.42 -1.02
N ILE A 387 16.34 -28.13 -1.61
CA ILE A 387 15.16 -28.96 -1.43
C ILE A 387 15.34 -30.31 -2.10
N ALA A 388 15.91 -30.33 -3.33
CA ALA A 388 16.18 -31.59 -4.01
C ALA A 388 17.15 -32.47 -3.21
N TYR A 389 18.18 -31.86 -2.61
CA TYR A 389 19.11 -32.51 -1.69
C TYR A 389 18.38 -33.08 -0.46
N LYS A 390 17.56 -32.27 0.21
CA LYS A 390 16.83 -32.71 1.40
C LYS A 390 15.66 -33.63 1.11
N ALA A 391 14.99 -33.49 -0.01
CA ALA A 391 13.99 -34.45 -0.46
C ALA A 391 14.59 -35.84 -0.69
N ALA A 392 15.81 -35.89 -1.26
CA ALA A 392 16.56 -37.14 -1.39
C ALA A 392 16.89 -37.78 -0.04
N ASP A 393 17.11 -36.99 1.01
CA ASP A 393 17.33 -37.45 2.38
C ASP A 393 16.03 -37.70 3.18
N GLY A 394 14.85 -37.63 2.53
CA GLY A 394 13.56 -37.80 3.21
C GLY A 394 13.13 -36.61 4.07
N TYR A 395 13.69 -35.41 3.87
CA TYR A 395 13.28 -34.21 4.60
C TYR A 395 11.81 -33.88 4.35
N GLN A 396 11.07 -33.64 5.42
CA GLN A 396 9.71 -33.10 5.41
C GLN A 396 9.70 -31.67 5.90
N LEU A 397 8.80 -30.84 5.36
CA LEU A 397 8.66 -29.44 5.73
C LEU A 397 8.35 -29.30 7.24
N ASP A 398 9.25 -28.67 7.98
CA ASP A 398 9.11 -28.32 9.38
C ASP A 398 9.16 -26.79 9.54
N TYR A 399 8.00 -26.18 9.80
CA TYR A 399 7.89 -24.73 9.95
C TYR A 399 8.78 -24.17 11.07
N SER A 400 8.99 -24.90 12.18
CA SER A 400 9.85 -24.44 13.26
C SER A 400 11.31 -24.42 12.80
N ARG A 401 11.75 -25.46 12.08
CA ARG A 401 13.10 -25.51 11.53
C ARG A 401 13.33 -24.39 10.49
N GLU A 402 12.36 -24.18 9.61
CA GLU A 402 12.47 -23.17 8.55
C GLU A 402 12.48 -21.73 9.10
N ILE A 403 11.71 -21.44 10.16
CA ILE A 403 11.51 -20.11 10.71
C ILE A 403 12.40 -19.86 11.93
N GLU A 404 12.17 -20.61 13.03
CA GLU A 404 12.88 -20.41 14.29
C GLU A 404 14.33 -20.90 14.18
N GLY A 405 14.54 -22.07 13.58
CA GLY A 405 15.87 -22.67 13.40
C GLY A 405 16.77 -21.84 12.51
N SER A 406 16.25 -21.33 11.39
CA SER A 406 17.03 -20.46 10.50
C SER A 406 17.41 -19.13 11.17
N MET A 407 16.48 -18.53 11.90
CA MET A 407 16.71 -17.29 12.63
C MET A 407 17.73 -17.47 13.75
N ASP A 408 17.66 -18.58 14.48
CA ASP A 408 18.62 -18.93 15.54
C ASP A 408 20.02 -19.13 14.97
N TYR A 409 20.14 -19.91 13.87
CA TYR A 409 21.44 -20.13 13.19
C TYR A 409 22.04 -18.80 12.74
N LEU A 410 21.25 -17.95 12.08
CA LEU A 410 21.68 -16.63 11.60
C LEU A 410 22.24 -15.79 12.77
N ASN A 411 21.43 -15.63 13.83
CA ASN A 411 21.78 -14.77 14.97
C ASN A 411 23.02 -15.27 15.74
N ARG A 412 23.14 -16.58 15.95
CA ARG A 412 24.24 -17.14 16.76
C ARG A 412 25.53 -17.38 16.00
N LYS A 413 25.43 -17.71 14.70
CA LYS A 413 26.60 -18.17 13.95
C LYS A 413 27.17 -17.14 12.97
N LEU A 414 26.27 -16.31 12.36
CA LEU A 414 26.66 -15.46 11.24
C LEU A 414 26.80 -13.99 11.61
N LEU A 415 26.03 -13.49 12.58
CA LEU A 415 26.00 -12.07 12.87
C LEU A 415 27.13 -11.61 13.80
N PRO A 416 27.66 -10.39 13.60
CA PRO A 416 28.57 -9.77 14.56
C PRO A 416 27.81 -9.33 15.82
N VAL A 417 28.55 -9.19 16.92
CA VAL A 417 28.02 -8.64 18.17
C VAL A 417 27.32 -7.29 17.92
N GLY A 418 26.13 -7.10 18.46
CA GLY A 418 25.32 -5.88 18.31
C GLY A 418 24.39 -5.86 17.11
N LYS A 419 24.47 -6.82 16.18
CA LYS A 419 23.46 -7.02 15.14
C LYS A 419 22.49 -8.15 15.49
N GLN A 420 21.22 -7.98 15.19
CA GLN A 420 20.19 -8.99 15.36
C GLN A 420 19.27 -9.02 14.16
N ALA A 421 19.03 -10.19 13.60
CA ALA A 421 18.02 -10.44 12.59
C ALA A 421 16.64 -10.64 13.23
N LYS A 422 15.61 -10.06 12.66
CA LYS A 422 14.20 -10.23 13.00
C LYS A 422 13.30 -10.31 11.76
N MET A 423 13.87 -10.40 10.59
CA MET A 423 13.17 -10.33 9.32
C MET A 423 13.26 -11.67 8.60
N ILE A 424 12.12 -12.17 8.10
CA ILE A 424 12.04 -13.34 7.23
C ILE A 424 11.54 -12.91 5.86
N PHE A 425 12.20 -13.39 4.81
CA PHE A 425 11.75 -13.32 3.44
C PHE A 425 11.20 -14.70 3.05
N TRP A 426 9.92 -14.72 2.63
CA TRP A 426 9.27 -15.96 2.25
C TRP A 426 9.86 -16.52 0.98
N SER A 427 10.21 -17.80 1.00
CA SER A 427 10.79 -18.52 -0.13
C SER A 427 9.71 -19.12 -1.04
N GLY A 428 10.10 -19.52 -2.26
CA GLY A 428 9.29 -20.28 -3.21
C GLY A 428 7.95 -19.62 -3.53
N SER A 429 6.84 -20.29 -3.22
CA SER A 429 5.48 -19.80 -3.49
C SER A 429 5.10 -18.54 -2.72
N CYS A 430 5.86 -18.14 -1.71
CA CYS A 430 5.57 -17.01 -0.82
C CYS A 430 4.13 -17.03 -0.27
N THR A 431 3.57 -18.21 0.01
CA THR A 431 2.19 -18.38 0.50
C THR A 431 2.16 -19.07 1.87
N PRO A 432 2.72 -18.44 2.93
CA PRO A 432 2.77 -19.07 4.23
C PRO A 432 1.37 -19.38 4.77
N PRO A 433 1.17 -20.59 5.35
CA PRO A 433 -0.08 -20.97 6.01
C PRO A 433 -0.17 -20.38 7.41
N VAL A 434 -1.35 -20.52 8.03
CA VAL A 434 -1.62 -20.04 9.40
C VAL A 434 -0.58 -20.55 10.41
N ALA A 435 -0.15 -21.82 10.30
CA ALA A 435 0.83 -22.42 11.20
C ALA A 435 2.19 -21.70 11.15
N ALA A 436 2.69 -21.40 9.95
CA ALA A 436 3.92 -20.63 9.76
C ALA A 436 3.78 -19.18 10.29
N MET A 437 2.67 -18.52 9.96
CA MET A 437 2.40 -17.16 10.42
C MET A 437 2.25 -17.07 11.95
N LYS A 438 1.77 -18.12 12.60
CA LYS A 438 1.72 -18.20 14.08
C LYS A 438 3.11 -18.15 14.70
N LEU A 439 4.11 -18.79 14.09
CA LEU A 439 5.50 -18.72 14.54
C LEU A 439 6.10 -17.32 14.36
N ILE A 440 5.80 -16.66 13.24
CA ILE A 440 6.17 -15.25 13.03
C ILE A 440 5.63 -14.36 14.15
N ALA A 441 4.34 -14.49 14.47
CA ALA A 441 3.70 -13.68 15.49
C ALA A 441 4.24 -14.00 16.90
N LYS A 442 4.42 -15.29 17.24
CA LYS A 442 4.98 -15.77 18.52
C LYS A 442 6.35 -15.15 18.82
N ASN A 443 7.21 -15.05 17.78
CA ASN A 443 8.57 -14.56 17.92
C ASN A 443 8.71 -13.06 17.61
N ASN A 444 7.60 -12.38 17.29
CA ASN A 444 7.59 -10.97 16.88
C ASN A 444 8.57 -10.67 15.72
N PHE A 445 8.63 -11.58 14.75
CA PHE A 445 9.42 -11.39 13.54
C PHE A 445 8.66 -10.54 12.52
N PHE A 446 9.39 -9.80 11.72
CA PHE A 446 8.90 -9.19 10.49
C PHE A 446 8.91 -10.22 9.36
N ASN A 447 8.06 -10.02 8.34
CA ASN A 447 8.05 -10.88 7.16
C ASN A 447 7.72 -10.06 5.91
N ILE A 448 8.23 -10.47 4.76
CA ILE A 448 7.97 -9.89 3.45
C ILE A 448 8.08 -10.97 2.37
N ASN A 449 7.73 -10.64 1.15
CA ASN A 449 7.66 -11.35 -0.11
C ASN A 449 6.25 -11.79 -0.48
N GLY A 450 6.08 -12.12 -1.75
CA GLY A 450 4.80 -12.22 -2.43
C GLY A 450 4.39 -10.86 -2.99
N GLY A 451 3.40 -10.89 -3.88
CA GLY A 451 2.98 -9.72 -4.64
C GLY A 451 3.89 -9.45 -5.84
N ASP A 452 3.39 -9.72 -7.06
CA ASP A 452 4.18 -9.58 -8.29
C ASP A 452 3.84 -8.29 -9.02
N SER A 453 4.08 -7.14 -8.36
CA SER A 453 3.81 -5.83 -8.93
C SER A 453 4.73 -5.52 -10.10
N ARG A 454 4.13 -5.23 -11.26
CA ARG A 454 4.82 -4.85 -12.48
C ARG A 454 3.98 -3.87 -13.29
N PHE A 455 4.58 -2.77 -13.79
CA PHE A 455 3.89 -1.76 -14.58
C PHE A 455 4.86 -1.21 -15.64
N ASP A 456 4.94 -1.90 -16.78
CA ASP A 456 5.82 -1.58 -17.90
C ASP A 456 5.12 -1.84 -19.24
N SER A 457 5.87 -1.86 -20.33
CA SER A 457 5.33 -2.09 -21.67
C SER A 457 4.63 -3.44 -21.86
N ARG A 458 5.02 -4.47 -21.08
CA ARG A 458 4.39 -5.80 -21.13
C ARG A 458 3.14 -5.88 -20.24
N PHE A 459 3.11 -5.11 -19.17
CA PHE A 459 2.01 -5.03 -18.20
C PHE A 459 1.55 -3.59 -18.03
N PRO A 460 0.95 -2.98 -19.07
CA PRO A 460 0.74 -1.54 -19.17
C PRO A 460 -0.51 -1.07 -18.42
N SER A 461 -0.62 -1.38 -17.11
CA SER A 461 -1.80 -1.05 -16.32
C SER A 461 -1.54 -1.04 -14.82
N TYR A 462 -2.23 -0.14 -14.11
CA TYR A 462 -2.34 -0.18 -12.64
C TYR A 462 -2.91 -1.50 -12.11
N SER A 463 -3.64 -2.27 -12.93
CA SER A 463 -4.21 -3.56 -12.55
C SER A 463 -3.16 -4.66 -12.30
N HIS A 464 -1.90 -4.39 -12.58
CA HIS A 464 -0.77 -5.28 -12.30
C HIS A 464 0.04 -4.88 -11.06
N LEU A 465 -0.43 -3.89 -10.30
CA LEU A 465 0.12 -3.56 -8.99
C LEU A 465 -0.65 -4.30 -7.90
N TYR A 466 0.09 -4.84 -6.94
CA TYR A 466 -0.46 -5.61 -5.82
C TYR A 466 -0.73 -4.73 -4.59
N PRO A 467 -1.63 -5.15 -3.69
CA PRO A 467 -1.89 -4.44 -2.44
C PRO A 467 -0.70 -4.53 -1.47
N LEU A 468 -0.84 -3.89 -0.31
CA LEU A 468 0.22 -3.83 0.70
C LEU A 468 0.39 -5.14 1.47
N VAL A 469 -0.69 -5.89 1.67
CA VAL A 469 -0.72 -7.04 2.57
C VAL A 469 -1.66 -8.13 2.08
N ARG A 470 -1.39 -9.35 2.57
CA ARG A 470 -2.31 -10.47 2.57
C ARG A 470 -2.65 -10.83 4.02
N MET A 471 -3.94 -11.01 4.31
CA MET A 471 -4.39 -11.52 5.59
C MET A 471 -4.48 -13.04 5.56
N VAL A 472 -3.77 -13.71 6.44
CA VAL A 472 -3.69 -15.17 6.53
C VAL A 472 -4.47 -15.65 7.75
N GLY A 473 -5.47 -16.50 7.53
CA GLY A 473 -6.38 -16.98 8.57
C GLY A 473 -7.82 -16.54 8.36
N SER A 474 -8.69 -16.87 9.29
CA SER A 474 -10.12 -16.58 9.22
C SER A 474 -10.69 -16.19 10.60
N GLY A 475 -11.88 -15.57 10.59
CA GLY A 475 -12.52 -15.11 11.82
C GLY A 475 -11.66 -14.07 12.56
N ASP A 476 -11.50 -14.28 13.86
CA ASP A 476 -10.70 -13.39 14.74
C ASP A 476 -9.20 -13.69 14.70
N ILE A 477 -8.81 -14.82 14.11
CA ILE A 477 -7.39 -15.23 14.00
C ILE A 477 -6.89 -14.89 12.61
N LYS A 478 -6.26 -13.71 12.50
CA LYS A 478 -5.67 -13.23 11.25
C LYS A 478 -4.24 -12.75 11.50
N TYR A 479 -3.36 -13.17 10.64
CA TYR A 479 -1.96 -12.72 10.59
C TYR A 479 -1.71 -11.93 9.33
N THR A 480 -0.74 -11.02 9.36
CA THR A 480 -0.42 -10.16 8.22
C THR A 480 0.86 -10.61 7.54
N GLN A 481 0.76 -11.04 6.29
CA GLN A 481 1.89 -11.13 5.37
C GLN A 481 2.01 -9.81 4.62
N TYR A 482 3.23 -9.25 4.56
CA TYR A 482 3.52 -8.02 3.86
C TYR A 482 4.05 -8.34 2.46
N TYR A 483 3.52 -7.67 1.45
CA TYR A 483 3.97 -7.86 0.09
C TYR A 483 5.14 -6.94 -0.26
N SER A 484 6.03 -7.40 -1.13
CA SER A 484 7.01 -6.57 -1.80
C SER A 484 6.29 -5.60 -2.77
N SER A 485 6.79 -4.37 -2.86
CA SER A 485 6.15 -3.33 -3.68
C SER A 485 6.42 -3.49 -5.17
N ASN A 486 7.48 -4.22 -5.55
CA ASN A 486 7.84 -4.52 -6.93
C ASN A 486 8.27 -5.97 -7.06
N SER A 487 8.14 -6.52 -8.26
CA SER A 487 8.59 -7.87 -8.60
C SER A 487 10.11 -7.97 -8.62
N ASN A 488 10.60 -9.18 -8.41
CA ASN A 488 12.02 -9.51 -8.60
C ASN A 488 12.36 -9.75 -10.08
N GLU A 489 13.64 -10.02 -10.35
CA GLU A 489 14.17 -10.23 -11.70
C GLU A 489 13.55 -11.42 -12.45
N ASN A 490 12.98 -12.40 -11.76
CA ASN A 490 12.35 -13.56 -12.40
C ASN A 490 11.22 -13.16 -13.33
N THR A 491 10.40 -12.17 -12.95
CA THR A 491 9.30 -11.70 -13.80
C THR A 491 9.79 -10.97 -15.06
N TYR A 492 11.02 -10.45 -15.05
CA TYR A 492 11.64 -9.72 -16.15
C TYR A 492 12.56 -10.59 -17.01
N THR A 493 12.95 -11.76 -16.52
CA THR A 493 13.90 -12.67 -17.17
C THR A 493 13.25 -14.00 -17.56
N ASN A 494 11.93 -14.06 -17.66
CA ASN A 494 11.19 -15.27 -17.97
C ASN A 494 11.62 -16.44 -17.05
N LEU A 495 11.48 -16.26 -15.75
CA LEU A 495 11.89 -17.21 -14.72
C LEU A 495 13.36 -17.63 -14.85
N TRP A 496 14.25 -16.67 -15.08
CA TRP A 496 15.69 -16.86 -15.24
C TRP A 496 16.10 -17.65 -16.48
N HIS A 497 15.27 -17.65 -17.54
CA HIS A 497 15.60 -18.23 -18.86
C HIS A 497 16.13 -17.16 -19.84
N GLY A 498 16.01 -15.88 -19.52
CA GLY A 498 16.47 -14.74 -20.29
C GLY A 498 15.34 -13.89 -20.89
N PRO A 499 15.66 -12.69 -21.31
CA PRO A 499 16.96 -12.04 -21.33
C PRO A 499 17.46 -11.68 -19.92
N TYR A 500 18.69 -12.06 -19.56
CA TYR A 500 19.23 -11.88 -18.19
C TYR A 500 19.43 -10.40 -17.78
N ASN A 501 19.42 -9.47 -18.73
CA ASN A 501 19.42 -8.03 -18.48
C ASN A 501 18.03 -7.43 -18.31
N GLY A 502 16.97 -8.24 -18.35
CA GLY A 502 15.57 -7.79 -18.34
C GLY A 502 15.20 -7.00 -17.08
N TYR A 503 15.88 -7.23 -15.96
CA TYR A 503 15.55 -6.51 -14.70
C TYR A 503 15.71 -4.99 -14.80
N ARG A 504 16.43 -4.43 -15.77
CA ARG A 504 16.45 -2.97 -15.97
C ARG A 504 15.08 -2.38 -16.30
N GLU A 505 14.15 -3.18 -16.85
CA GLU A 505 12.76 -2.76 -17.12
C GLU A 505 11.97 -2.43 -15.83
N VAL A 506 12.46 -2.81 -14.64
CA VAL A 506 11.84 -2.42 -13.36
C VAL A 506 11.79 -0.90 -13.19
N VAL A 507 12.68 -0.16 -13.84
CA VAL A 507 12.69 1.31 -13.86
C VAL A 507 11.41 1.88 -14.46
N ASP A 508 10.84 1.21 -15.47
CA ASP A 508 9.54 1.62 -16.03
C ASP A 508 8.43 1.46 -14.97
N THR A 509 8.46 0.36 -14.19
CA THR A 509 7.54 0.18 -13.07
C THR A 509 7.70 1.28 -12.02
N PHE A 510 8.93 1.69 -11.71
CA PHE A 510 9.17 2.80 -10.80
C PHE A 510 8.58 4.12 -11.34
N ASN A 511 8.77 4.43 -12.61
CA ASN A 511 8.25 5.64 -13.23
C ASN A 511 6.72 5.63 -13.31
N ASN A 512 6.13 4.56 -13.84
CA ASN A 512 4.69 4.44 -14.05
C ASN A 512 3.89 4.38 -12.73
N SER A 513 4.51 3.89 -11.63
CA SER A 513 3.93 3.92 -10.28
C SER A 513 4.21 5.21 -9.49
N ASN A 514 4.84 6.21 -10.13
CA ASN A 514 5.11 7.53 -9.54
C ASN A 514 4.35 8.66 -10.22
N THR A 515 4.08 8.54 -11.53
CA THR A 515 3.46 9.60 -12.34
C THR A 515 2.44 8.97 -13.30
N PRO A 516 1.22 9.51 -13.43
CA PRO A 516 0.69 10.71 -12.77
C PRO A 516 0.27 10.52 -11.30
N ILE A 517 0.25 9.27 -10.81
CA ILE A 517 -0.17 8.94 -9.44
C ILE A 517 0.98 8.21 -8.75
N ARG A 518 1.45 8.75 -7.61
CA ARG A 518 2.41 8.04 -6.76
C ARG A 518 1.66 6.98 -5.94
N ILE A 519 1.83 5.71 -6.29
CA ILE A 519 1.09 4.59 -5.68
C ILE A 519 2.01 3.58 -5.00
N SER A 520 3.30 3.52 -5.36
CA SER A 520 4.26 2.59 -4.77
C SER A 520 5.58 3.30 -4.40
N PRO A 521 6.30 2.85 -3.36
CA PRO A 521 7.70 3.22 -3.15
C PRO A 521 8.58 2.63 -4.25
N ILE A 522 9.88 2.93 -4.25
CA ILE A 522 10.87 2.22 -5.06
C ILE A 522 11.31 0.98 -4.26
N ASN A 523 11.26 -0.19 -4.87
CA ASN A 523 11.75 -1.42 -4.26
C ASN A 523 12.68 -2.17 -5.23
N ILE A 524 13.97 -2.25 -4.92
CA ILE A 524 14.90 -3.16 -5.60
C ILE A 524 14.77 -4.53 -4.94
N TYR A 525 14.37 -5.54 -5.72
CA TYR A 525 14.19 -6.90 -5.24
C TYR A 525 14.78 -7.89 -6.24
N TYR A 526 15.75 -8.71 -5.80
CA TYR A 526 16.39 -9.71 -6.62
C TYR A 526 17.09 -10.80 -5.77
N HIS A 527 17.65 -11.83 -6.43
CA HIS A 527 18.34 -12.95 -5.81
C HIS A 527 19.84 -12.90 -6.09
N PHE A 528 20.64 -13.57 -5.27
CA PHE A 528 22.09 -13.61 -5.45
C PHE A 528 22.53 -14.27 -6.75
N TYR A 529 21.74 -15.17 -7.35
CA TYR A 529 22.08 -15.73 -8.66
C TYR A 529 22.15 -14.67 -9.78
N SER A 530 21.65 -13.45 -9.60
CA SER A 530 21.88 -12.33 -10.51
C SER A 530 23.37 -12.03 -10.71
N GLY A 531 24.23 -12.43 -9.76
CA GLY A 531 25.69 -12.37 -9.90
C GLY A 531 26.30 -13.39 -10.87
N GLU A 532 25.52 -14.35 -11.39
CA GLU A 532 26.00 -15.35 -12.34
C GLU A 532 26.34 -14.76 -13.72
N ARG A 533 25.53 -13.82 -14.19
CA ARG A 533 25.57 -13.32 -15.57
C ARG A 533 26.07 -11.88 -15.64
N PRO A 534 27.07 -11.57 -16.49
CA PRO A 534 27.56 -10.19 -16.66
C PRO A 534 26.45 -9.20 -17.02
N SER A 535 25.50 -9.63 -17.88
CA SER A 535 24.36 -8.81 -18.32
C SER A 535 23.36 -8.53 -17.19
N ALA A 536 23.16 -9.46 -16.27
CA ALA A 536 22.32 -9.25 -15.10
C ALA A 536 22.97 -8.27 -14.11
N VAL A 537 24.28 -8.42 -13.87
CA VAL A 537 25.03 -7.47 -13.02
C VAL A 537 24.99 -6.06 -13.61
N SER A 538 25.14 -5.91 -14.93
CA SER A 538 25.03 -4.62 -15.60
C SER A 538 23.62 -4.03 -15.45
N ALA A 539 22.57 -4.84 -15.55
CA ALA A 539 21.20 -4.38 -15.32
C ALA A 539 20.99 -3.88 -13.87
N LEU A 540 21.55 -4.59 -12.89
CA LEU A 540 21.55 -4.12 -11.50
C LEU A 540 22.27 -2.79 -11.35
N GLU A 541 23.45 -2.63 -11.96
CA GLU A 541 24.20 -1.36 -11.91
C GLU A 541 23.36 -0.19 -12.43
N ASP A 542 22.62 -0.37 -13.53
CA ASP A 542 21.72 0.64 -14.10
C ASP A 542 20.57 0.98 -13.11
N VAL A 543 19.97 -0.04 -12.49
CA VAL A 543 18.85 0.15 -11.53
C VAL A 543 19.33 0.85 -10.25
N TYR A 544 20.49 0.50 -9.72
CA TYR A 544 21.05 1.17 -8.54
C TYR A 544 21.43 2.62 -8.83
N GLN A 545 21.99 2.90 -10.01
CA GLN A 545 22.28 4.27 -10.43
C GLN A 545 21.01 5.10 -10.54
N TYR A 546 19.94 4.55 -11.16
CA TYR A 546 18.65 5.21 -11.21
C TYR A 546 18.16 5.60 -9.82
N VAL A 547 18.25 4.71 -8.82
CA VAL A 547 17.78 5.00 -7.45
C VAL A 547 18.58 6.13 -6.81
N LEU A 548 19.90 6.18 -7.00
CA LEU A 548 20.73 7.27 -6.51
C LEU A 548 20.28 8.63 -7.09
N ASP A 549 19.98 8.66 -8.38
CA ASP A 549 19.54 9.88 -9.08
C ASP A 549 18.19 10.38 -8.60
N GLN A 550 17.31 9.51 -8.05
CA GLN A 550 15.99 9.89 -7.51
C GLN A 550 16.07 10.66 -6.19
N ARG A 551 17.19 10.64 -5.46
CA ARG A 551 17.34 11.23 -4.12
C ARG A 551 16.21 10.79 -3.18
N ALA A 552 15.87 9.49 -3.23
CA ALA A 552 14.83 8.88 -2.41
C ALA A 552 15.26 8.81 -0.93
N VAL A 553 14.32 8.57 -0.02
CA VAL A 553 14.61 8.24 1.39
C VAL A 553 14.85 6.74 1.48
N PRO A 554 16.10 6.31 1.71
CA PRO A 554 16.39 4.89 1.81
C PRO A 554 16.07 4.39 3.22
N VAL A 555 15.34 3.26 3.28
CA VAL A 555 14.98 2.57 4.52
C VAL A 555 15.27 1.08 4.39
N TYR A 556 15.36 0.36 5.51
CA TYR A 556 15.40 -1.09 5.48
C TYR A 556 14.02 -1.71 5.23
N ALA A 557 13.98 -2.96 4.75
CA ALA A 557 12.72 -3.68 4.53
C ALA A 557 11.89 -3.80 5.83
N SER A 558 12.52 -3.99 6.98
CA SER A 558 11.83 -4.00 8.27
C SER A 558 11.19 -2.65 8.62
N GLU A 559 11.81 -1.53 8.24
CA GLU A 559 11.27 -0.18 8.44
C GLU A 559 10.10 0.09 7.49
N TYR A 560 10.20 -0.38 6.23
CA TYR A 560 9.09 -0.36 5.29
C TYR A 560 7.90 -1.16 5.83
N VAL A 561 8.10 -2.42 6.24
CA VAL A 561 7.06 -3.28 6.84
C VAL A 561 6.46 -2.61 8.07
N SER A 562 7.29 -1.99 8.92
CA SER A 562 6.83 -1.24 10.09
C SER A 562 5.95 -0.06 9.70
N SER A 563 6.29 0.66 8.61
CA SER A 563 5.46 1.76 8.09
C SER A 563 4.12 1.25 7.56
N VAL A 564 4.10 0.09 6.87
CA VAL A 564 2.84 -0.56 6.44
C VAL A 564 2.03 -1.00 7.66
N LYS A 565 2.66 -1.53 8.73
CA LYS A 565 1.98 -1.84 9.99
C LYS A 565 1.35 -0.56 10.60
N GLY A 566 2.07 0.55 10.61
CA GLY A 566 1.55 1.85 11.01
C GLY A 566 0.37 2.32 10.14
N TYR A 567 0.47 2.14 8.81
CA TYR A 567 -0.65 2.37 7.88
C TYR A 567 -1.89 1.55 8.29
N MET A 568 -1.72 0.27 8.54
CA MET A 568 -2.84 -0.63 8.90
C MET A 568 -3.46 -0.25 10.24
N SER A 569 -2.68 0.14 11.24
CA SER A 569 -3.16 0.45 12.59
C SER A 569 -3.64 1.89 12.79
N THR A 570 -3.31 2.81 11.89
CA THR A 570 -3.68 4.23 11.98
C THR A 570 -5.17 4.43 12.23
N GLN A 571 -5.49 5.27 13.20
CA GLN A 571 -6.83 5.77 13.47
C GLN A 571 -6.86 7.28 13.26
N VAL A 572 -7.85 7.77 12.57
CA VAL A 572 -8.08 9.20 12.33
C VAL A 572 -9.45 9.57 12.87
N ARG A 573 -9.49 10.63 13.69
CA ARG A 573 -10.73 11.23 14.18
C ARG A 573 -10.85 12.63 13.61
N ALA A 574 -11.99 12.93 13.00
CA ALA A 574 -12.35 14.28 12.58
C ALA A 574 -12.98 15.02 13.76
N VAL A 575 -12.44 16.18 14.09
CA VAL A 575 -13.03 17.12 15.05
C VAL A 575 -13.83 18.17 14.29
N SER A 576 -13.36 18.57 13.11
CA SER A 576 -14.05 19.40 12.11
C SER A 576 -13.50 19.07 10.73
N ASP A 577 -13.97 19.77 9.68
CA ASP A 577 -13.49 19.58 8.29
C ASP A 577 -12.01 19.93 8.11
N GLN A 578 -11.43 20.69 9.03
CA GLN A 578 -10.03 21.13 8.98
C GLN A 578 -9.22 20.70 10.21
N THR A 579 -9.82 19.90 11.12
CA THR A 579 -9.15 19.52 12.37
C THR A 579 -9.24 18.03 12.59
N PHE A 580 -8.08 17.37 12.76
CA PHE A 580 -7.98 15.92 12.90
C PHE A 580 -7.05 15.52 14.03
N THR A 581 -7.37 14.39 14.68
CA THR A 581 -6.46 13.69 15.59
C THR A 581 -6.11 12.35 14.97
N ILE A 582 -4.81 12.06 14.87
CA ILE A 582 -4.25 10.84 14.28
C ILE A 582 -3.50 10.09 15.37
N THR A 583 -3.84 8.81 15.56
CA THR A 583 -3.23 7.93 16.58
C THR A 583 -2.86 6.59 15.97
N ASN A 584 -2.04 5.80 16.69
CA ASN A 584 -1.61 4.46 16.28
C ASN A 584 -0.91 4.41 14.91
N HIS A 585 -0.30 5.54 14.49
CA HIS A 585 0.31 5.63 13.16
C HIS A 585 1.80 5.26 13.14
N GLN A 586 2.46 5.22 14.29
CA GLN A 586 3.91 4.97 14.33
C GLN A 586 4.28 3.56 13.85
N PRO A 587 5.35 3.42 13.05
CA PRO A 587 6.28 4.49 12.64
C PRO A 587 5.95 5.19 11.29
N LEU A 588 4.72 5.12 10.81
CA LEU A 588 4.31 5.86 9.61
C LEU A 588 4.50 7.38 9.83
N ARG A 589 5.09 8.06 8.83
CA ARG A 589 5.52 9.46 8.93
C ARG A 589 4.82 10.43 7.98
N THR A 590 3.95 9.94 7.10
CA THR A 590 3.32 10.78 6.08
C THR A 590 1.83 10.54 5.98
N PHE A 591 1.10 11.66 5.84
CA PHE A 591 -0.33 11.69 5.54
C PHE A 591 -0.58 12.56 4.33
N ARG A 592 -1.55 12.17 3.48
CA ARG A 592 -1.86 12.87 2.24
C ARG A 592 -3.30 13.35 2.21
N PHE A 593 -3.52 14.54 1.66
CA PHE A 593 -4.83 15.08 1.29
C PHE A 593 -4.89 15.28 -0.21
N ASP A 594 -5.68 14.51 -0.92
CA ASP A 594 -5.82 14.59 -2.37
C ASP A 594 -6.65 15.80 -2.78
N GLY A 595 -6.17 16.54 -3.79
CA GLY A 595 -6.81 17.75 -4.32
C GLY A 595 -6.94 18.88 -3.29
N SER A 596 -6.01 18.99 -2.34
CA SER A 596 -6.04 19.99 -1.28
C SER A 596 -5.21 21.22 -1.66
N ILE A 597 -5.80 22.38 -1.41
CA ILE A 597 -5.12 23.70 -1.47
C ILE A 597 -4.72 24.22 -0.09
N PHE A 598 -5.08 23.49 0.97
CA PHE A 598 -4.77 23.89 2.35
C PHE A 598 -3.30 23.70 2.71
N PHE A 599 -2.91 24.35 3.82
CA PHE A 599 -1.62 24.21 4.49
C PHE A 599 -1.82 23.76 5.93
N PRO A 600 -0.82 23.14 6.57
CA PRO A 600 -0.85 22.92 8.02
C PRO A 600 -0.69 24.24 8.76
N ASP A 601 -1.53 24.47 9.78
CA ASP A 601 -1.33 25.51 10.77
C ASP A 601 -0.33 24.99 11.83
N TYR A 602 0.94 25.36 11.71
CA TYR A 602 2.00 24.88 12.60
C TYR A 602 1.92 25.42 14.03
N GLN A 603 1.21 26.52 14.27
CA GLN A 603 1.05 27.07 15.62
C GLN A 603 0.06 26.23 16.43
N ARG A 604 -1.01 25.76 15.79
CA ARG A 604 -2.07 24.99 16.42
C ARG A 604 -1.84 23.48 16.33
N SER A 605 -1.16 23.02 15.30
CA SER A 605 -0.86 21.60 15.08
C SER A 605 0.22 21.10 16.05
N LYS A 606 0.12 19.83 16.44
CA LYS A 606 1.12 19.14 17.26
C LYS A 606 1.70 17.98 16.48
N ASN A 607 3.03 17.80 16.54
CA ASN A 607 3.79 16.74 15.85
C ASN A 607 3.76 16.84 14.31
N VAL A 608 3.37 17.97 13.72
CA VAL A 608 3.50 18.25 12.30
C VAL A 608 4.80 19.00 12.07
N ILE A 609 5.73 18.44 11.29
CA ILE A 609 7.09 18.95 11.10
C ILE A 609 7.32 19.58 9.73
N GLY A 610 6.47 19.26 8.74
CA GLY A 610 6.64 19.77 7.40
C GLY A 610 5.51 19.38 6.46
N HIS A 611 5.59 19.89 5.23
CA HIS A 611 4.65 19.57 4.17
C HIS A 611 5.26 19.78 2.79
N LEU A 612 4.58 19.18 1.78
CA LEU A 612 4.87 19.40 0.37
C LEU A 612 3.55 19.29 -0.44
N HIS A 613 3.33 20.25 -1.35
CA HIS A 613 2.33 20.09 -2.41
C HIS A 613 2.99 19.39 -3.60
N PHE A 614 2.46 18.24 -3.98
CA PHE A 614 2.99 17.43 -5.08
C PHE A 614 1.85 16.72 -5.81
N GLN A 615 1.82 16.77 -7.14
CA GLN A 615 0.81 16.15 -7.99
C GLN A 615 -0.65 16.45 -7.56
N GLY A 616 -0.93 17.71 -7.18
CA GLY A 616 -2.26 18.15 -6.75
C GLY A 616 -2.70 17.68 -5.37
N SER A 617 -1.81 17.10 -4.58
CA SER A 617 -2.05 16.65 -3.20
C SER A 617 -1.14 17.36 -2.21
N LEU A 618 -1.64 17.55 -0.98
CA LEU A 618 -0.85 18.00 0.17
C LEU A 618 -0.31 16.78 0.91
N TYR A 619 1.01 16.65 1.00
CA TYR A 619 1.70 15.67 1.83
C TYR A 619 2.15 16.32 3.13
N LEU A 620 1.76 15.74 4.26
CA LEU A 620 2.08 16.22 5.62
C LEU A 620 3.08 15.27 6.25
N PHE A 621 4.15 15.83 6.85
CA PHE A 621 5.18 15.07 7.52
C PHE A 621 5.02 15.21 9.02
N VAL A 622 5.08 14.07 9.72
CA VAL A 622 4.89 14.02 11.17
C VAL A 622 6.13 13.46 11.87
N GLY A 623 6.39 13.97 13.05
CA GLY A 623 7.49 13.55 13.91
C GLY A 623 7.24 12.19 14.59
N ALA A 624 8.08 11.88 15.60
CA ALA A 624 8.09 10.57 16.26
C ALA A 624 7.03 10.38 17.35
N ALA A 625 6.25 11.41 17.70
CA ALA A 625 5.24 11.28 18.75
C ALA A 625 4.15 10.28 18.37
N SER A 626 3.57 9.59 19.36
CA SER A 626 2.55 8.56 19.17
C SER A 626 1.21 9.08 18.67
N SER A 627 0.97 10.38 18.77
CA SER A 627 -0.23 11.06 18.27
C SER A 627 0.11 12.37 17.57
N THR A 628 -0.74 12.74 16.63
CA THR A 628 -0.64 14.00 15.89
C THR A 628 -1.98 14.73 15.95
N THR A 629 -1.96 16.03 16.26
CA THR A 629 -3.11 16.91 16.10
C THR A 629 -2.85 17.82 14.91
N LEU A 630 -3.73 17.78 13.93
CA LEU A 630 -3.60 18.53 12.68
C LEU A 630 -4.70 19.60 12.61
N TYR A 631 -4.28 20.83 12.37
CA TYR A 631 -5.14 21.93 11.95
C TYR A 631 -4.74 22.36 10.54
N LEU A 632 -5.73 22.47 9.64
CA LEU A 632 -5.53 22.99 8.28
C LEU A 632 -5.99 24.44 8.18
N THR A 633 -5.37 25.19 7.29
CA THR A 633 -5.67 26.61 7.00
C THR A 633 -5.48 26.90 5.51
N GLU A 634 -6.15 27.92 4.99
CA GLU A 634 -5.95 28.41 3.63
C GLU A 634 -4.71 29.31 3.51
N ASN A 635 -4.23 29.81 4.64
CA ASN A 635 -3.08 30.70 4.66
C ASN A 635 -1.77 29.91 4.56
N ALA A 636 -0.86 30.34 3.72
CA ALA A 636 0.49 29.80 3.66
C ALA A 636 1.20 30.00 5.02
N PRO A 637 2.00 29.03 5.48
CA PRO A 637 2.68 29.12 6.76
C PRO A 637 3.72 30.25 6.77
N ILE A 638 3.83 30.92 7.90
CA ILE A 638 4.86 31.95 8.12
C ILE A 638 6.06 31.41 8.93
N GLN A 639 5.93 30.24 9.53
CA GLN A 639 6.99 29.58 10.29
C GLN A 639 7.91 28.74 9.39
N PRO A 640 9.16 28.49 9.79
CA PRO A 640 10.01 27.52 9.16
C PRO A 640 9.43 26.11 9.25
N TYR A 641 9.61 25.31 8.21
CA TYR A 641 9.14 23.92 8.17
C TYR A 641 10.07 23.03 7.34
N LEU A 642 10.00 21.71 7.54
CA LEU A 642 10.71 20.72 6.74
C LEU A 642 10.06 20.61 5.35
N LYS A 643 10.79 20.99 4.31
CA LYS A 643 10.37 20.82 2.92
C LYS A 643 10.77 19.45 2.39
N LYS A 644 12.01 19.02 2.69
CA LYS A 644 12.55 17.75 2.21
C LYS A 644 13.66 17.21 3.12
N SER A 645 13.73 15.86 3.23
CA SER A 645 14.87 15.15 3.80
C SER A 645 14.99 13.75 3.23
N ASN A 646 16.23 13.22 3.18
CA ASN A 646 16.53 11.83 2.85
C ASN A 646 16.68 10.92 4.08
N GLY A 647 16.16 11.32 5.22
CA GLY A 647 16.22 10.58 6.48
C GLY A 647 14.94 10.71 7.31
N PHE A 648 14.92 10.04 8.44
CA PHE A 648 13.86 10.13 9.43
C PHE A 648 14.06 11.41 10.26
N ILE A 649 13.04 12.26 10.35
CA ILE A 649 13.04 13.43 11.22
C ILE A 649 12.06 13.18 12.37
N ASP A 650 12.57 13.16 13.57
CA ASP A 650 11.81 12.84 14.78
C ASP A 650 11.13 14.07 15.36
N SER A 651 11.79 15.23 15.29
CA SER A 651 11.22 16.51 15.70
C SER A 651 11.87 17.67 14.96
N LEU A 652 11.07 18.72 14.78
CA LEU A 652 11.50 20.05 14.35
C LEU A 652 10.86 21.06 15.29
N SER A 653 11.68 21.88 15.92
CA SER A 653 11.25 23.01 16.75
C SER A 653 12.03 24.29 16.40
N PHE A 654 11.42 25.42 16.61
CA PHE A 654 12.05 26.72 16.31
C PHE A 654 11.61 27.81 17.27
N ASN A 655 12.46 28.77 17.44
CA ASN A 655 12.15 30.06 18.05
C ASN A 655 12.92 31.17 17.31
N ASP A 656 12.89 32.39 17.81
CA ASP A 656 13.52 33.56 17.16
C ASP A 656 15.05 33.44 17.01
N LYS A 657 15.69 32.62 17.82
CA LYS A 657 17.15 32.49 17.88
C LYS A 657 17.70 31.26 17.20
N TYR A 658 16.98 30.13 17.23
CA TYR A 658 17.47 28.87 16.68
C TYR A 658 16.36 27.99 16.14
N ILE A 659 16.75 27.03 15.27
CA ILE A 659 15.94 25.91 14.80
C ILE A 659 16.64 24.65 15.29
N GLU A 660 15.90 23.75 15.91
CA GLU A 660 16.41 22.43 16.30
C GLU A 660 15.77 21.33 15.45
N VAL A 661 16.59 20.44 14.91
CA VAL A 661 16.17 19.28 14.14
C VAL A 661 16.81 18.02 14.74
N VAL A 662 15.98 17.04 15.09
CA VAL A 662 16.43 15.73 15.58
C VAL A 662 16.01 14.66 14.59
N GLY A 663 16.94 13.78 14.24
CA GLY A 663 16.64 12.72 13.28
C GLY A 663 17.77 11.72 13.10
N ARG A 664 17.62 10.87 12.10
CA ARG A 664 18.62 9.87 11.68
C ARG A 664 18.52 9.60 10.18
N SER A 665 19.61 9.18 9.57
CA SER A 665 19.62 8.73 8.18
C SER A 665 20.60 7.58 7.99
N HIS A 666 20.26 6.66 7.12
CA HIS A 666 21.15 5.55 6.71
C HIS A 666 22.22 5.97 5.71
N VAL A 667 22.03 7.10 5.06
CA VAL A 667 22.98 7.73 4.12
C VAL A 667 23.37 9.12 4.66
N ILE A 668 24.26 9.80 3.96
CA ILE A 668 24.63 11.18 4.34
C ILE A 668 23.35 12.03 4.40
N PRO A 669 22.98 12.60 5.57
CA PRO A 669 21.74 13.35 5.72
C PRO A 669 21.74 14.63 4.89
N GLU A 670 20.66 14.83 4.14
CA GLU A 670 20.33 16.05 3.42
C GLU A 670 18.97 16.58 3.92
N LEU A 671 18.90 17.88 4.20
CA LEU A 671 17.70 18.54 4.71
C LEU A 671 17.46 19.84 3.96
N GLU A 672 16.19 20.11 3.66
CA GLU A 672 15.70 21.38 3.14
C GLU A 672 14.69 21.97 4.12
N LEU A 673 15.02 23.10 4.72
CA LEU A 673 14.12 23.87 5.58
C LEU A 673 13.62 25.08 4.81
N ALA A 674 12.31 25.20 4.66
CA ALA A 674 11.68 26.27 3.89
C ALA A 674 11.15 27.40 4.80
N ASN A 675 10.72 28.48 4.15
CA ASN A 675 10.14 29.67 4.74
C ASN A 675 11.10 30.42 5.70
N LEU A 676 12.34 30.54 5.27
CA LEU A 676 13.38 31.30 5.95
C LEU A 676 13.68 32.57 5.15
N LYS A 677 14.13 33.62 5.84
CA LYS A 677 14.50 34.90 5.19
C LYS A 677 15.71 34.69 4.29
N ALA A 678 15.56 34.90 2.98
CA ALA A 678 16.64 34.86 2.02
C ALA A 678 17.87 35.66 2.44
N GLY A 679 19.07 35.11 2.20
CA GLY A 679 20.34 35.70 2.59
C GLY A 679 20.67 35.60 4.08
N SER A 680 19.77 35.13 4.95
CA SER A 680 20.07 34.82 6.35
C SER A 680 21.10 33.71 6.44
N ARG A 681 21.96 33.76 7.47
CA ARG A 681 23.03 32.80 7.71
C ARG A 681 22.81 32.07 9.03
N TYR A 682 23.06 30.75 9.01
CA TYR A 682 22.93 29.88 10.17
C TYR A 682 24.24 29.13 10.43
N SER A 683 24.66 29.04 11.67
CA SER A 683 25.76 28.20 12.12
C SER A 683 25.18 26.81 12.48
N VAL A 684 25.72 25.74 11.91
CA VAL A 684 25.33 24.36 12.14
C VAL A 684 26.57 23.51 12.28
N LEU A 685 26.81 22.92 13.44
CA LEU A 685 27.98 22.06 13.70
C LEU A 685 29.31 22.70 13.27
N GLY A 686 29.46 24.02 13.48
CA GLY A 686 30.66 24.78 13.11
C GLY A 686 30.77 25.20 11.65
N ALA A 687 29.88 24.78 10.79
CA ALA A 687 29.77 25.25 9.41
C ALA A 687 28.73 26.37 9.28
N VAL A 688 28.88 27.24 8.29
CA VAL A 688 27.94 28.33 8.00
C VAL A 688 27.18 28.00 6.72
N TYR A 689 25.84 27.99 6.82
CA TYR A 689 24.91 27.81 5.72
C TYR A 689 24.14 29.10 5.47
N GLN A 690 23.86 29.41 4.22
CA GLN A 690 23.11 30.59 3.83
C GLN A 690 21.78 30.18 3.21
N VAL A 691 20.69 30.86 3.61
CA VAL A 691 19.37 30.70 3.00
C VAL A 691 19.42 31.22 1.56
N GLU A 692 19.01 30.38 0.62
CA GLU A 692 18.98 30.70 -0.80
C GLU A 692 17.85 31.71 -1.15
N GLU A 693 17.81 32.19 -2.39
CA GLU A 693 16.83 33.18 -2.83
C GLU A 693 15.39 32.67 -2.75
N ASP A 694 15.18 31.34 -2.87
CA ASP A 694 13.89 30.68 -2.73
C ASP A 694 13.40 30.53 -1.27
N GLY A 695 14.13 31.09 -0.32
CA GLY A 695 13.81 31.00 1.12
C GLY A 695 14.08 29.62 1.73
N VAL A 696 14.88 28.79 1.06
CA VAL A 696 15.22 27.43 1.53
C VAL A 696 16.66 27.40 2.05
N LEU A 697 16.84 26.79 3.20
CA LEU A 697 18.16 26.43 3.75
C LEU A 697 18.45 24.97 3.46
N ARG A 698 19.49 24.70 2.66
CA ARG A 698 19.95 23.36 2.31
C ARG A 698 21.15 22.97 3.14
N ILE A 699 21.01 21.86 3.88
CA ILE A 699 22.04 21.35 4.79
C ILE A 699 22.40 19.95 4.37
N ARG A 700 23.72 19.68 4.23
CA ARG A 700 24.27 18.34 4.03
C ARG A 700 25.28 18.04 5.13
N LEU A 701 25.06 16.92 5.85
CA LEU A 701 25.98 16.48 6.91
C LEU A 701 27.16 15.70 6.33
N LYS A 702 28.10 15.33 7.19
CA LYS A 702 29.35 14.65 6.74
C LYS A 702 29.26 13.14 6.78
N LYS A 703 28.37 12.57 7.60
CA LYS A 703 28.27 11.10 7.81
C LYS A 703 26.84 10.67 8.14
N PRO A 704 26.45 9.43 7.83
CA PRO A 704 25.17 8.84 8.24
C PRO A 704 25.09 8.67 9.77
N GLY A 705 23.88 8.36 10.25
CA GLY A 705 23.59 8.06 11.65
C GLY A 705 22.56 9.00 12.26
N GLN A 706 22.51 8.98 13.58
CA GLN A 706 21.66 9.89 14.36
C GLN A 706 22.29 11.28 14.40
N PHE A 707 21.44 12.32 14.42
CA PHE A 707 21.87 13.70 14.53
C PHE A 707 20.89 14.54 15.34
N ARG A 708 21.44 15.54 16.03
CA ARG A 708 20.73 16.66 16.62
C ARG A 708 21.40 17.93 16.13
N LEU A 709 20.67 18.77 15.42
CA LEU A 709 21.17 20.00 14.83
C LEU A 709 20.54 21.18 15.53
N SER A 710 21.39 22.09 16.02
CA SER A 710 20.97 23.44 16.47
C SER A 710 21.47 24.43 15.43
N LEU A 711 20.54 25.05 14.71
CA LEU A 711 20.81 26.03 13.67
C LEU A 711 20.70 27.43 14.32
N ASN A 712 21.81 28.00 14.69
CA ASN A 712 21.86 29.30 15.31
C ASN A 712 21.95 30.42 14.27
N ARG A 713 20.98 31.33 14.26
CA ARG A 713 20.98 32.47 13.34
C ARG A 713 22.14 33.41 13.65
N ILE A 714 22.97 33.69 12.63
CA ILE A 714 24.05 34.64 12.72
C ILE A 714 23.44 36.04 12.48
N LEU A 715 23.36 36.83 13.54
CA LEU A 715 22.96 38.24 13.41
C LEU A 715 24.15 39.01 12.84
N LYS A 716 23.91 39.91 11.86
CA LYS A 716 24.94 40.87 11.48
C LYS A 716 25.23 41.69 12.74
N ALA A 717 26.52 41.74 13.15
CA ALA A 717 26.92 42.73 14.13
C ALA A 717 26.43 44.08 13.62
N GLY A 718 25.60 44.76 14.39
CA GLY A 718 25.15 46.10 14.06
C GLY A 718 26.38 46.98 13.83
N ARG A 719 26.45 47.61 12.66
CA ARG A 719 27.41 48.69 12.43
C ARG A 719 26.99 49.88 13.23
#